data_c0c5669c454eb58d893d2849f18fa670
#
_entry.id   c0c5669c454eb58d893d2849f18fa670
#
_cell.length_a   1.000
_cell.length_b   1.000
_cell.length_c   1.000
_cell.angle_alpha   90.00
_cell.angle_beta   90.00
_cell.angle_gamma   90.00
#
_symmetry.space_group_name_H-M   'P 1'
#
loop_
_entity.id
_entity.type
_entity.pdbx_description
1 polymer ?
#
loop_
_entity_poly.entity_id
_entity_poly.type
_entity_poly.pdbx_seq_one_letter_code
_entity_poly.pdbx_strand_id
1 'polypeptide(L)'
;PLRRQRQMCIRDSITLDCDDMPAEKIPEFRQLVNDCPDTLGSFVSPRMHGLKIFVYPTSNEAEALRTELNALGTVDFLTLERYHHRMYALASSQYEKLLNTKVDTSGSDPGRGFFVSHDPDAFLSTERLENVKPLTVKVTLPTEEECKNKKHKNPGKRSPLLPVQENASPIDLQVQLDFRKALEYTKRKERLEIGNRDNFFYCLGNQCYHRHITEEESVSLAHSHFGDLPDFDLTLPLHNAYQYTSKTDQAEEESQQPRICQVIKFMDEHYEIRRNVVKEQIEFRKIIPDLPKTEQPPFSTLRTKDINTFYINAQMKKIYSSQANLKALVDSDYAKPFNPFVHYFTSLQTWDGKTDHIGQLTKTVKAADQAFFEDSFRRWLVGMVACAIDDEAQNHQLMLLHGAQGKGKSTFVRHLLPPELKDYYRNGMISPDNKDHLLQMSSCLLINLDEFDTLSPARMQELKSLITQDVMNERKVYDIQNYTFIRRASFIASTNNPHCLPDIGENRRILFNTLLEIDYHTPVNHQGIYAQAYALYRQGFQYWYENQEITFLNNRNEAFRQKDPLEENLFFYFRPARPNDIQAKWYPASQLLSILSMNGRTQANAQMKQMLVTVLENNHFHSRKTSNNITEYWVVEYSAEERKENSIRPQLPVQTGLEL
;
A
#
# COMPACT_ATOMS: atom_id res chain seq x y z
N PRO A 1 2.55 -13.57 2.39
CA PRO A 1 2.92 -14.68 3.28
C PRO A 1 2.15 -14.65 4.60
N LEU A 2 1.96 -13.49 5.22
CA LEU A 2 1.21 -13.34 6.50
C LEU A 2 -0.28 -13.71 6.41
N ARG A 3 -0.94 -13.48 5.26
CA ARG A 3 -2.33 -13.93 5.03
C ARG A 3 -2.45 -15.46 4.96
N ARG A 4 -1.45 -16.18 4.44
CA ARG A 4 -1.44 -17.65 4.44
C ARG A 4 -1.19 -18.24 5.83
N GLN A 5 -0.39 -17.58 6.67
CA GLN A 5 -0.17 -18.02 8.05
C GLN A 5 -1.43 -17.91 8.92
N ARG A 6 -2.26 -16.84 8.76
CA ARG A 6 -3.56 -16.74 9.45
C ARG A 6 -4.56 -17.85 9.05
N GLN A 7 -4.46 -18.39 7.84
CA GLN A 7 -5.29 -19.52 7.41
C GLN A 7 -4.83 -20.88 7.97
N MET A 8 -3.56 -21.03 8.36
CA MET A 8 -3.09 -22.29 8.99
C MET A 8 -3.60 -22.48 10.41
N CYS A 9 -3.78 -21.43 11.20
CA CYS A 9 -4.34 -21.55 12.56
C CYS A 9 -5.82 -21.92 12.62
N ILE A 10 -6.56 -21.79 11.51
CA ILE A 10 -8.00 -22.15 11.41
C ILE A 10 -8.21 -23.65 11.11
N ARG A 11 -7.14 -24.42 10.90
CA ARG A 11 -7.21 -25.86 10.56
C ARG A 11 -7.14 -26.77 11.77
N ASP A 12 -7.70 -26.37 12.92
CA ASP A 12 -7.86 -27.23 14.10
C ASP A 12 -6.54 -27.86 14.65
N SER A 13 -5.39 -27.25 14.33
CA SER A 13 -4.11 -27.62 14.91
C SER A 13 -3.73 -26.70 16.07
N ILE A 14 -3.22 -27.29 17.14
CA ILE A 14 -2.75 -26.60 18.34
C ILE A 14 -1.22 -26.48 18.28
N THR A 15 -0.70 -25.33 18.62
CA THR A 15 0.74 -25.12 18.74
C THR A 15 1.12 -25.07 20.21
N LEU A 16 1.93 -26.03 20.65
CA LEU A 16 2.50 -26.06 22.00
C LEU A 16 3.93 -25.48 21.97
N ASP A 17 4.25 -24.72 22.98
CA ASP A 17 5.58 -24.15 23.21
C ASP A 17 6.13 -24.69 24.51
N CYS A 18 7.23 -25.45 24.43
CA CYS A 18 7.90 -26.03 25.57
C CYS A 18 9.26 -25.35 25.69
N ASP A 19 9.33 -24.31 26.50
CA ASP A 19 10.56 -23.55 26.77
C ASP A 19 11.37 -24.13 27.94
N ASP A 20 12.58 -23.61 28.15
CA ASP A 20 13.49 -23.92 29.27
C ASP A 20 13.89 -25.42 29.40
N MET A 21 14.00 -26.09 28.25
CA MET A 21 14.48 -27.47 28.21
C MET A 21 16.03 -27.52 28.24
N PRO A 22 16.63 -28.47 29.01
CA PRO A 22 18.06 -28.72 28.92
C PRO A 22 18.45 -29.14 27.51
N ALA A 23 19.42 -28.44 26.90
CA ALA A 23 19.83 -28.66 25.52
C ALA A 23 20.21 -30.13 25.23
N GLU A 24 20.79 -30.80 26.21
CA GLU A 24 21.21 -32.22 26.15
C GLU A 24 20.01 -33.17 25.99
N LYS A 25 18.82 -32.80 26.49
CA LYS A 25 17.61 -33.61 26.46
C LYS A 25 16.70 -33.31 25.24
N ILE A 26 16.96 -32.26 24.50
CA ILE A 26 16.15 -31.89 23.35
C ILE A 26 16.03 -33.01 22.31
N PRO A 27 17.11 -33.76 21.96
CA PRO A 27 16.99 -34.86 21.01
C PRO A 27 16.07 -35.99 21.49
N GLU A 28 16.15 -36.34 22.79
CA GLU A 28 15.30 -37.35 23.42
C GLU A 28 13.83 -36.91 23.44
N PHE A 29 13.58 -35.70 23.87
CA PHE A 29 12.24 -35.12 23.90
C PHE A 29 11.64 -34.99 22.49
N ARG A 30 12.45 -34.61 21.49
CA ARG A 30 12.04 -34.55 20.10
C ARG A 30 11.59 -35.91 19.60
N GLN A 31 12.32 -36.98 19.92
CA GLN A 31 11.94 -38.32 19.50
C GLN A 31 10.61 -38.74 20.13
N LEU A 32 10.45 -38.53 21.43
CA LEU A 32 9.20 -38.84 22.14
C LEU A 32 7.99 -38.07 21.51
N VAL A 33 8.21 -36.81 21.21
CA VAL A 33 7.18 -35.95 20.56
C VAL A 33 6.85 -36.46 19.16
N ASN A 34 7.86 -36.79 18.35
CA ASN A 34 7.66 -37.22 16.95
C ASN A 34 6.97 -38.59 16.87
N ASP A 35 7.21 -39.45 17.84
CA ASP A 35 6.57 -40.78 17.96
C ASP A 35 5.10 -40.69 18.42
N CYS A 36 4.69 -39.55 19.03
CA CYS A 36 3.30 -39.32 19.42
C CYS A 36 2.37 -39.20 18.20
N PRO A 37 1.27 -39.99 18.10
CA PRO A 37 0.39 -39.97 16.93
C PRO A 37 -0.26 -38.62 16.65
N ASP A 38 -0.47 -37.81 17.69
CA ASP A 38 -1.10 -36.51 17.60
C ASP A 38 -0.15 -35.40 17.12
N THR A 39 1.17 -35.68 17.04
CA THR A 39 2.15 -34.71 16.55
C THR A 39 2.13 -34.60 15.03
N LEU A 40 1.80 -33.44 14.51
CA LEU A 40 1.90 -33.12 13.08
C LEU A 40 3.32 -32.70 12.68
N GLY A 41 4.00 -31.99 13.56
CA GLY A 41 5.35 -31.52 13.34
C GLY A 41 5.99 -30.95 14.60
N SER A 42 7.32 -30.89 14.60
CA SER A 42 8.09 -30.32 15.69
C SER A 42 9.38 -29.67 15.19
N PHE A 43 9.85 -28.63 15.88
CA PHE A 43 11.13 -27.99 15.62
C PHE A 43 11.65 -27.30 16.88
N VAL A 44 12.96 -27.10 16.94
CA VAL A 44 13.61 -26.41 18.06
C VAL A 44 13.30 -24.94 18.04
N SER A 45 13.05 -24.34 19.20
CA SER A 45 12.79 -22.91 19.33
C SER A 45 13.98 -22.06 18.86
N PRO A 46 13.80 -20.79 18.45
CA PRO A 46 14.91 -19.95 17.95
C PRO A 46 16.06 -19.75 18.92
N ARG A 47 15.83 -19.95 20.23
CA ARG A 47 16.84 -19.85 21.29
C ARG A 47 17.56 -21.17 21.58
N MET A 48 17.22 -22.25 20.88
CA MET A 48 17.78 -23.59 21.05
C MET A 48 17.57 -24.22 22.45
N HIS A 49 16.62 -23.70 23.23
CA HIS A 49 16.31 -24.19 24.60
C HIS A 49 14.87 -24.66 24.77
N GLY A 50 14.20 -25.03 23.68
CA GLY A 50 12.82 -25.49 23.72
C GLY A 50 12.37 -26.14 22.44
N LEU A 51 11.18 -26.75 22.47
CA LEU A 51 10.51 -27.37 21.31
C LEU A 51 9.19 -26.70 21.05
N LYS A 52 8.93 -26.43 19.79
CA LYS A 52 7.62 -26.04 19.27
C LYS A 52 6.98 -27.21 18.56
N ILE A 53 5.77 -27.55 18.95
CA ILE A 53 5.09 -28.79 18.57
C ILE A 53 3.74 -28.43 17.96
N PHE A 54 3.47 -28.90 16.75
CA PHE A 54 2.17 -28.83 16.12
C PHE A 54 1.40 -30.10 16.41
N VAL A 55 0.24 -29.95 17.04
CA VAL A 55 -0.54 -31.07 17.56
C VAL A 55 -1.94 -31.06 16.96
N TYR A 56 -2.44 -32.21 16.59
CA TYR A 56 -3.82 -32.46 16.27
C TYR A 56 -4.37 -33.53 17.23
N PRO A 57 -5.01 -33.13 18.35
CA PRO A 57 -5.46 -34.09 19.36
C PRO A 57 -6.53 -35.03 18.77
N THR A 58 -6.31 -36.34 18.91
CA THR A 58 -7.20 -37.39 18.38
C THR A 58 -7.99 -38.12 19.48
N SER A 59 -7.91 -37.67 20.73
CA SER A 59 -8.65 -38.25 21.83
C SER A 59 -10.17 -38.21 21.62
N ASN A 60 -10.91 -39.14 22.21
CA ASN A 60 -12.38 -39.18 22.13
C ASN A 60 -13.02 -37.85 22.58
N GLU A 61 -12.44 -37.18 23.56
CA GLU A 61 -12.90 -35.88 24.03
C GLU A 61 -12.65 -34.77 22.99
N ALA A 62 -11.51 -34.80 22.32
CA ALA A 62 -11.20 -33.87 21.24
C ALA A 62 -12.14 -34.04 20.03
N GLU A 63 -12.44 -35.30 19.65
CA GLU A 63 -13.40 -35.60 18.57
C GLU A 63 -14.84 -35.20 18.94
N ALA A 64 -15.23 -35.34 20.20
CA ALA A 64 -16.51 -34.86 20.68
C ALA A 64 -16.65 -33.34 20.57
N LEU A 65 -15.61 -32.61 21.00
CA LEU A 65 -15.58 -31.15 20.89
C LEU A 65 -15.62 -30.66 19.43
N ARG A 66 -14.93 -31.34 18.50
CA ARG A 66 -15.03 -31.03 17.06
C ARG A 66 -16.43 -31.26 16.51
N THR A 67 -17.02 -32.36 16.88
CA THR A 67 -18.37 -32.72 16.44
C THR A 67 -19.38 -31.71 16.96
N GLU A 68 -19.30 -31.34 18.23
CA GLU A 68 -20.12 -30.29 18.85
C GLU A 68 -20.00 -28.97 18.14
N LEU A 69 -18.76 -28.50 17.89
CA LEU A 69 -18.53 -27.25 17.21
C LEU A 69 -19.06 -27.26 15.77
N ASN A 70 -18.77 -28.31 15.02
CA ASN A 70 -19.21 -28.43 13.62
C ASN A 70 -20.74 -28.50 13.49
N ALA A 71 -21.44 -29.05 14.49
CA ALA A 71 -22.92 -29.12 14.52
C ALA A 71 -23.55 -27.70 14.64
N LEU A 72 -22.85 -26.72 15.16
CA LEU A 72 -23.34 -25.33 15.27
C LEU A 72 -23.44 -24.60 13.93
N GLY A 73 -22.71 -25.04 12.90
CA GLY A 73 -22.72 -24.48 11.54
C GLY A 73 -22.18 -23.06 11.42
N THR A 74 -22.59 -22.14 12.29
CA THR A 74 -22.08 -20.76 12.36
C THR A 74 -21.86 -20.40 13.83
N VAL A 75 -20.65 -19.88 14.16
CA VAL A 75 -20.24 -19.54 15.52
C VAL A 75 -19.67 -18.14 15.59
N ASP A 76 -19.78 -17.48 16.75
CA ASP A 76 -19.06 -16.24 17.02
C ASP A 76 -17.59 -16.51 17.40
N PHE A 77 -16.79 -15.46 17.39
CA PHE A 77 -15.35 -15.55 17.72
C PHE A 77 -15.13 -16.07 19.15
N LEU A 78 -15.97 -15.70 20.11
CA LEU A 78 -15.86 -16.11 21.51
C LEU A 78 -16.10 -17.63 21.69
N THR A 79 -17.01 -18.19 20.95
CA THR A 79 -17.28 -19.65 20.92
C THR A 79 -16.09 -20.40 20.34
N LEU A 80 -15.50 -19.89 19.25
CA LEU A 80 -14.28 -20.44 18.67
C LEU A 80 -13.09 -20.36 19.64
N GLU A 81 -12.95 -19.25 20.34
CA GLU A 81 -11.90 -19.06 21.36
C GLU A 81 -12.04 -20.06 22.52
N ARG A 82 -13.26 -20.27 23.03
CA ARG A 82 -13.52 -21.28 24.08
C ARG A 82 -13.22 -22.70 23.60
N TYR A 83 -13.56 -23.02 22.36
CA TYR A 83 -13.20 -24.30 21.76
C TYR A 83 -11.69 -24.46 21.71
N HIS A 84 -10.97 -23.47 21.21
CA HIS A 84 -9.51 -23.49 21.12
C HIS A 84 -8.87 -23.66 22.50
N HIS A 85 -9.33 -22.95 23.52
CA HIS A 85 -8.83 -23.11 24.88
C HIS A 85 -9.00 -24.53 25.43
N ARG A 86 -10.16 -25.18 25.16
CA ARG A 86 -10.38 -26.55 25.56
C ARG A 86 -9.45 -27.52 24.83
N MET A 87 -9.32 -27.38 23.53
CA MET A 87 -8.42 -28.20 22.72
C MET A 87 -6.96 -28.00 23.15
N TYR A 88 -6.57 -26.77 23.45
CA TYR A 88 -5.26 -26.46 23.97
C TYR A 88 -4.99 -27.14 25.32
N ALA A 89 -5.94 -27.11 26.23
CA ALA A 89 -5.81 -27.76 27.56
C ALA A 89 -5.66 -29.29 27.43
N LEU A 90 -6.38 -29.93 26.51
CA LEU A 90 -6.24 -31.37 26.22
C LEU A 90 -4.85 -31.70 25.70
N ALA A 91 -4.39 -30.95 24.66
CA ALA A 91 -3.07 -31.11 24.08
C ALA A 91 -1.96 -30.87 25.13
N SER A 92 -2.03 -29.77 25.87
CA SER A 92 -1.03 -29.45 26.92
C SER A 92 -0.93 -30.53 27.97
N SER A 93 -2.06 -31.01 28.51
CA SER A 93 -2.09 -32.07 29.52
C SER A 93 -1.45 -33.37 29.03
N GLN A 94 -1.65 -33.71 27.76
CA GLN A 94 -1.05 -34.91 27.14
C GLN A 94 0.48 -34.77 27.03
N TYR A 95 0.94 -33.64 26.49
CA TYR A 95 2.38 -33.42 26.24
C TYR A 95 3.17 -33.11 27.54
N GLU A 96 2.55 -32.46 28.53
CA GLU A 96 3.16 -32.29 29.85
C GLU A 96 3.41 -33.64 30.53
N LYS A 97 2.50 -34.59 30.42
CA LYS A 97 2.70 -35.96 30.92
C LYS A 97 3.79 -36.70 30.13
N LEU A 98 3.79 -36.54 28.78
CA LEU A 98 4.76 -37.20 27.91
C LEU A 98 6.18 -36.72 28.16
N LEU A 99 6.36 -35.41 28.33
CA LEU A 99 7.67 -34.75 28.46
C LEU A 99 8.09 -34.53 29.94
N ASN A 100 7.20 -34.74 30.88
CA ASN A 100 7.37 -34.37 32.29
C ASN A 100 7.86 -32.91 32.46
N THR A 101 7.35 -32.00 31.62
CA THR A 101 7.70 -30.58 31.53
C THR A 101 6.46 -29.76 31.34
N LYS A 102 6.41 -28.52 31.86
CA LYS A 102 5.29 -27.61 31.66
C LYS A 102 5.30 -27.03 30.28
N VAL A 103 4.12 -26.87 29.69
CA VAL A 103 3.88 -26.18 28.43
C VAL A 103 3.54 -24.72 28.72
N ASP A 104 4.06 -23.79 27.91
CA ASP A 104 3.75 -22.34 28.05
C ASP A 104 2.28 -22.10 27.75
N THR A 105 1.54 -21.63 28.75
CA THR A 105 0.09 -21.36 28.64
C THR A 105 -0.27 -20.25 27.65
N SER A 106 0.71 -19.46 27.21
CA SER A 106 0.49 -18.34 26.28
C SER A 106 0.03 -18.78 24.87
N GLY A 107 0.29 -20.05 24.49
CA GLY A 107 -0.21 -20.65 23.24
C GLY A 107 -1.71 -20.94 23.20
N SER A 108 -2.42 -20.74 24.31
CA SER A 108 -3.87 -20.93 24.38
C SER A 108 -4.68 -19.89 23.60
N ASP A 109 -4.08 -18.74 23.23
CA ASP A 109 -4.72 -17.71 22.40
C ASP A 109 -4.69 -18.10 20.90
N PRO A 110 -5.85 -18.29 20.24
CA PRO A 110 -5.91 -18.66 18.83
C PRO A 110 -5.37 -17.58 17.88
N GLY A 111 -5.22 -16.35 18.34
CA GLY A 111 -4.66 -15.22 17.58
C GLY A 111 -3.15 -15.10 17.66
N ARG A 112 -2.49 -15.86 18.51
CA ARG A 112 -1.05 -15.72 18.75
C ARG A 112 -0.23 -16.33 17.61
N GLY A 113 0.70 -15.54 17.08
CA GLY A 113 1.74 -16.02 16.15
C GLY A 113 2.93 -16.62 16.90
N PHE A 114 3.65 -17.50 16.25
CA PHE A 114 4.90 -18.06 16.79
C PHE A 114 6.06 -17.87 15.80
N PHE A 115 7.28 -17.83 16.32
CA PHE A 115 8.49 -17.70 15.51
C PHE A 115 8.94 -19.07 15.00
N VAL A 116 9.22 -19.15 13.70
CA VAL A 116 9.84 -20.33 13.07
C VAL A 116 11.35 -20.18 13.15
N SER A 117 12.06 -21.25 13.55
CA SER A 117 13.52 -21.32 13.54
C SER A 117 14.03 -22.09 12.31
N HIS A 118 15.30 -21.91 11.99
CA HIS A 118 15.99 -22.80 11.07
C HIS A 118 16.44 -24.04 11.86
N ASP A 119 15.73 -25.15 11.66
CA ASP A 119 16.03 -26.43 12.27
C ASP A 119 16.17 -27.50 11.16
N PRO A 120 17.41 -27.95 10.85
CA PRO A 120 17.64 -28.95 9.81
C PRO A 120 16.94 -30.28 10.08
N ASP A 121 16.70 -30.59 11.36
CA ASP A 121 16.09 -31.83 11.82
C ASP A 121 14.60 -31.65 12.16
N ALA A 122 13.95 -30.59 11.67
CA ALA A 122 12.53 -30.37 11.89
C ALA A 122 11.70 -31.55 11.37
N PHE A 123 10.79 -32.03 12.21
CA PHE A 123 9.88 -33.11 11.85
C PHE A 123 8.56 -32.54 11.30
N LEU A 124 8.08 -33.13 10.21
CA LEU A 124 6.75 -32.87 9.65
C LEU A 124 6.19 -34.17 9.04
N SER A 125 5.08 -34.65 9.56
CA SER A 125 4.40 -35.83 9.06
C SER A 125 3.38 -35.47 8.00
N THR A 126 3.69 -35.69 6.73
CA THR A 126 2.76 -35.44 5.61
C THR A 126 1.54 -36.36 5.68
N GLU A 127 1.73 -37.64 6.08
CA GLU A 127 0.66 -38.62 6.24
C GLU A 127 -0.35 -38.19 7.31
N ARG A 128 0.13 -37.73 8.47
CA ARG A 128 -0.75 -37.26 9.55
C ARG A 128 -1.47 -35.96 9.17
N LEU A 129 -0.81 -35.07 8.41
CA LEU A 129 -1.41 -33.84 7.90
C LEU A 129 -2.56 -34.09 6.90
N GLU A 130 -2.48 -35.13 6.10
CA GLU A 130 -3.56 -35.53 5.18
C GLU A 130 -4.79 -36.03 5.91
N ASN A 131 -4.64 -36.57 7.11
CA ASN A 131 -5.70 -37.07 7.95
C ASN A 131 -6.37 -35.99 8.83
N VAL A 132 -5.85 -34.75 8.84
CA VAL A 132 -6.47 -33.65 9.59
C VAL A 132 -7.81 -33.25 8.96
N LYS A 133 -8.88 -33.39 9.71
CA LYS A 133 -10.21 -32.95 9.30
C LYS A 133 -10.38 -31.46 9.54
N PRO A 134 -10.64 -30.63 8.51
CA PRO A 134 -10.85 -29.21 8.71
C PRO A 134 -12.15 -28.94 9.47
N LEU A 135 -12.17 -27.90 10.28
CA LEU A 135 -13.40 -27.36 10.84
C LEU A 135 -14.28 -26.80 9.72
N THR A 136 -15.57 -27.14 9.76
CA THR A 136 -16.55 -26.75 8.72
C THR A 136 -17.43 -25.57 9.15
N VAL A 137 -17.20 -25.02 10.33
CA VAL A 137 -17.98 -23.89 10.86
C VAL A 137 -17.65 -22.59 10.16
N LYS A 138 -18.66 -21.75 9.98
CA LYS A 138 -18.48 -20.35 9.57
C LYS A 138 -18.33 -19.49 10.81
N VAL A 139 -17.28 -18.68 10.85
CA VAL A 139 -17.01 -17.76 11.96
C VAL A 139 -17.52 -16.38 11.61
N THR A 140 -18.44 -15.84 12.39
CA THR A 140 -18.83 -14.43 12.32
C THR A 140 -17.83 -13.61 13.11
N LEU A 141 -17.06 -12.78 12.40
CA LEU A 141 -16.16 -11.82 13.03
C LEU A 141 -16.99 -10.65 13.59
N PRO A 142 -16.66 -10.15 14.80
CA PRO A 142 -17.31 -8.98 15.34
C PRO A 142 -17.10 -7.78 14.41
N THR A 143 -18.14 -6.97 14.22
CA THR A 143 -18.05 -5.72 13.46
C THR A 143 -17.14 -4.73 14.16
N GLU A 144 -16.60 -3.74 13.42
CA GLU A 144 -15.73 -2.69 14.03
C GLU A 144 -16.42 -1.93 15.17
N GLU A 145 -17.75 -1.80 15.13
CA GLU A 145 -18.53 -1.18 16.19
C GLU A 145 -18.63 -2.07 17.44
N GLU A 146 -18.75 -3.38 17.27
CA GLU A 146 -18.73 -4.33 18.40
C GLU A 146 -17.34 -4.44 19.02
N CYS A 147 -16.28 -4.30 18.24
CA CYS A 147 -14.90 -4.20 18.76
C CYS A 147 -14.66 -2.93 19.55
N LYS A 148 -15.25 -1.80 19.14
CA LYS A 148 -15.16 -0.52 19.87
C LYS A 148 -15.94 -0.58 21.18
N ASN A 149 -17.08 -1.24 21.21
CA ASN A 149 -17.89 -1.41 22.42
C ASN A 149 -17.30 -2.40 23.43
N LYS A 150 -16.49 -3.38 22.99
CA LYS A 150 -15.78 -4.30 23.89
C LYS A 150 -14.56 -3.68 24.58
N LYS A 151 -13.95 -2.63 24.02
CA LYS A 151 -12.85 -1.89 24.65
C LYS A 151 -13.27 -1.01 25.85
N HIS A 152 -14.57 -0.86 26.11
CA HIS A 152 -15.11 -0.07 27.21
C HIS A 152 -16.02 -0.84 28.18
N LYS A 153 -15.99 -2.16 28.17
CA LYS A 153 -16.59 -2.90 29.28
C LYS A 153 -15.50 -3.23 30.30
N ASN A 154 -15.20 -2.26 31.18
CA ASN A 154 -14.66 -2.58 32.48
C ASN A 154 -15.57 -3.65 33.11
N PRO A 155 -15.03 -4.73 33.66
CA PRO A 155 -15.80 -5.66 34.46
C PRO A 155 -16.13 -4.96 35.80
N GLY A 156 -17.19 -4.15 35.84
CA GLY A 156 -17.54 -3.38 37.04
C GLY A 156 -18.65 -2.37 36.89
N LYS A 157 -19.16 -2.09 35.70
CA LYS A 157 -20.32 -1.22 35.55
C LYS A 157 -21.53 -2.00 35.02
N ARG A 158 -22.32 -2.56 35.93
CA ARG A 158 -23.74 -2.83 35.65
C ARG A 158 -24.42 -1.48 35.45
N SER A 159 -25.26 -1.38 34.44
CA SER A 159 -26.07 -0.19 34.10
C SER A 159 -26.84 0.32 35.32
N PRO A 160 -27.11 1.65 35.42
CA PRO A 160 -27.96 2.16 36.49
C PRO A 160 -29.34 1.53 36.39
N LEU A 161 -29.73 0.86 37.44
CA LEU A 161 -31.08 0.33 37.62
C LEU A 161 -32.05 1.47 37.84
N LEU A 162 -33.17 1.44 37.14
CA LEU A 162 -34.37 2.24 37.44
C LEU A 162 -34.82 1.99 38.89
N PRO A 163 -35.59 2.91 39.53
CA PRO A 163 -35.93 2.85 40.94
C PRO A 163 -36.68 1.56 41.26
N VAL A 164 -36.11 0.81 42.19
CA VAL A 164 -36.67 -0.46 42.68
C VAL A 164 -37.85 -0.18 43.56
N GLN A 165 -39.00 -0.68 43.18
CA GLN A 165 -40.05 -1.02 44.11
C GLN A 165 -39.58 -2.18 44.99
N GLU A 166 -39.90 -2.06 46.27
CA GLU A 166 -39.64 -3.04 47.33
C GLU A 166 -40.10 -4.46 46.93
N ASN A 167 -39.13 -5.31 46.61
CA ASN A 167 -39.16 -6.75 46.79
C ASN A 167 -37.72 -7.26 46.67
N ALA A 168 -37.07 -7.46 47.83
CA ALA A 168 -35.71 -7.97 47.92
C ALA A 168 -35.62 -9.35 47.32
N SER A 169 -34.96 -9.50 46.15
CA SER A 169 -34.52 -10.78 45.63
C SER A 169 -33.41 -11.36 46.53
N PRO A 170 -33.40 -12.67 46.82
CA PRO A 170 -32.38 -13.28 47.70
C PRO A 170 -31.00 -13.05 47.07
N ILE A 171 -30.05 -12.53 47.87
CA ILE A 171 -28.64 -12.34 47.49
C ILE A 171 -28.09 -13.71 47.05
N ASP A 172 -27.41 -13.76 45.93
CA ASP A 172 -26.86 -14.97 45.33
C ASP A 172 -26.05 -15.79 46.35
N LEU A 173 -26.24 -17.10 46.40
CA LEU A 173 -25.54 -18.00 47.31
C LEU A 173 -24.02 -17.86 47.21
N GLN A 174 -23.48 -17.59 46.01
CA GLN A 174 -22.07 -17.39 45.79
C GLN A 174 -21.56 -16.14 46.49
N VAL A 175 -22.29 -15.02 46.43
CA VAL A 175 -21.96 -13.75 47.09
C VAL A 175 -21.95 -13.94 48.61
N GLN A 176 -22.91 -14.71 49.16
CA GLN A 176 -22.92 -15.03 50.61
C GLN A 176 -21.70 -15.87 51.05
N LEU A 177 -21.28 -16.86 50.22
CA LEU A 177 -20.06 -17.66 50.47
C LEU A 177 -18.81 -16.82 50.44
N ASP A 178 -18.68 -15.92 49.48
CA ASP A 178 -17.52 -15.05 49.35
C ASP A 178 -17.49 -13.99 50.43
N PHE A 179 -18.63 -13.49 50.88
CA PHE A 179 -18.72 -12.65 52.08
C PHE A 179 -18.27 -13.37 53.36
N ARG A 180 -18.66 -14.63 53.57
CA ARG A 180 -18.16 -15.45 54.70
C ARG A 180 -16.66 -15.59 54.68
N LYS A 181 -16.06 -15.83 53.51
CA LYS A 181 -14.58 -15.89 53.37
C LYS A 181 -13.92 -14.54 53.71
N ALA A 182 -14.51 -13.43 53.26
CA ALA A 182 -14.08 -12.08 53.58
C ALA A 182 -14.11 -11.85 55.11
N LEU A 183 -15.22 -12.23 55.71
CA LEU A 183 -15.43 -12.09 57.16
C LEU A 183 -14.47 -12.96 58.00
N GLU A 184 -14.21 -14.23 57.59
CA GLU A 184 -13.22 -15.09 58.26
C GLU A 184 -11.81 -14.51 58.16
N TYR A 185 -11.43 -13.95 57.04
CA TYR A 185 -10.15 -13.27 56.89
C TYR A 185 -10.06 -12.05 57.80
N THR A 186 -11.11 -11.23 57.83
CA THR A 186 -11.17 -10.03 58.69
C THR A 186 -11.06 -10.38 60.17
N LYS A 187 -11.80 -11.42 60.64
CA LYS A 187 -11.75 -11.90 62.03
C LYS A 187 -10.37 -12.44 62.47
N ARG A 188 -9.54 -12.88 61.51
CA ARG A 188 -8.16 -13.27 61.82
C ARG A 188 -7.24 -12.08 61.97
N LYS A 189 -7.51 -10.98 61.30
CA LYS A 189 -6.66 -9.80 61.27
C LYS A 189 -7.07 -8.75 62.30
N GLU A 190 -8.36 -8.51 62.42
CA GLU A 190 -8.92 -7.47 63.27
C GLU A 190 -9.96 -8.04 64.25
N ARG A 191 -9.98 -7.52 65.46
CA ARG A 191 -10.99 -7.90 66.49
C ARG A 191 -12.13 -6.89 66.49
N LEU A 192 -13.35 -7.36 66.51
CA LEU A 192 -14.54 -6.51 66.65
C LEU A 192 -14.73 -6.10 68.11
N GLU A 193 -14.10 -5.01 68.53
CA GLU A 193 -14.14 -4.47 69.89
C GLU A 193 -14.49 -2.99 69.85
N ILE A 194 -15.03 -2.45 70.99
CA ILE A 194 -15.32 -1.00 71.07
C ILE A 194 -13.99 -0.25 70.94
N GLY A 195 -13.91 0.68 69.98
CA GLY A 195 -12.69 1.41 69.62
C GLY A 195 -11.92 0.86 68.43
N ASN A 196 -12.27 -0.34 67.91
CA ASN A 196 -11.64 -0.92 66.72
C ASN A 196 -12.70 -1.28 65.63
N ARG A 197 -13.95 -0.84 65.80
CA ARG A 197 -15.06 -1.17 64.87
C ARG A 197 -14.80 -0.62 63.44
N ASP A 198 -14.30 0.60 63.35
CA ASP A 198 -13.98 1.24 62.05
C ASP A 198 -12.93 0.39 61.27
N ASN A 199 -11.84 -0.01 61.91
CA ASN A 199 -10.79 -0.82 61.28
C ASN A 199 -11.32 -2.18 60.84
N PHE A 200 -12.18 -2.80 61.66
CA PHE A 200 -12.75 -4.09 61.35
C PHE A 200 -13.65 -3.99 60.09
N PHE A 201 -14.58 -3.06 60.08
CA PHE A 201 -15.47 -2.92 58.90
C PHE A 201 -14.75 -2.34 57.69
N TYR A 202 -13.74 -1.50 57.85
CA TYR A 202 -12.86 -1.09 56.75
C TYR A 202 -12.10 -2.28 56.14
N CYS A 203 -11.52 -3.15 56.98
CA CYS A 203 -10.87 -4.37 56.54
C CYS A 203 -11.85 -5.33 55.84
N LEU A 204 -13.08 -5.46 56.38
CA LEU A 204 -14.14 -6.28 55.73
C LEU A 204 -14.53 -5.70 54.38
N GLY A 205 -14.69 -4.41 54.23
CA GLY A 205 -15.00 -3.75 52.97
C GLY A 205 -13.92 -3.98 51.93
N ASN A 206 -12.64 -3.85 52.27
CA ASN A 206 -11.53 -4.18 51.39
C ASN A 206 -11.57 -5.64 50.92
N GLN A 207 -11.86 -6.58 51.84
CA GLN A 207 -11.93 -8.00 51.48
C GLN A 207 -13.16 -8.33 50.62
N CYS A 208 -14.26 -7.63 50.78
CA CYS A 208 -15.45 -7.73 49.94
C CYS A 208 -15.18 -7.16 48.55
N TYR A 209 -14.52 -6.01 48.45
CA TYR A 209 -14.13 -5.41 47.17
C TYR A 209 -13.24 -6.34 46.34
N HIS A 210 -12.17 -6.89 46.90
CA HIS A 210 -11.29 -7.85 46.19
C HIS A 210 -11.94 -9.20 45.86
N ARG A 211 -13.12 -9.50 46.38
CA ARG A 211 -13.96 -10.66 46.05
C ARG A 211 -15.10 -10.33 45.11
N HIS A 212 -15.08 -9.11 44.53
CA HIS A 212 -16.08 -8.62 43.58
C HIS A 212 -17.53 -8.60 44.13
N ILE A 213 -17.68 -8.47 45.49
CA ILE A 213 -18.95 -8.19 46.12
C ILE A 213 -19.21 -6.69 45.95
N THR A 214 -20.40 -6.31 45.53
CA THR A 214 -20.73 -4.90 45.39
C THR A 214 -20.82 -4.21 46.78
N GLU A 215 -20.63 -2.89 46.81
CA GLU A 215 -20.74 -2.13 48.04
C GLU A 215 -22.11 -2.34 48.72
N GLU A 216 -23.20 -2.25 47.94
CA GLU A 216 -24.57 -2.45 48.40
C GLU A 216 -24.79 -3.86 48.98
N GLU A 217 -24.28 -4.90 48.32
CA GLU A 217 -24.35 -6.29 48.79
C GLU A 217 -23.54 -6.47 50.09
N SER A 218 -22.35 -5.85 50.16
CA SER A 218 -21.48 -5.95 51.33
C SER A 218 -22.10 -5.27 52.53
N VAL A 219 -22.71 -4.09 52.36
CA VAL A 219 -23.45 -3.36 53.44
C VAL A 219 -24.68 -4.18 53.87
N SER A 220 -25.48 -4.68 52.95
CA SER A 220 -26.66 -5.50 53.24
C SER A 220 -26.31 -6.77 54.02
N LEU A 221 -25.24 -7.51 53.58
CA LEU A 221 -24.76 -8.70 54.27
C LEU A 221 -24.15 -8.41 55.63
N ALA A 222 -23.45 -7.27 55.79
CA ALA A 222 -22.91 -6.85 57.08
C ALA A 222 -24.04 -6.52 58.06
N HIS A 223 -25.07 -5.79 57.67
CA HIS A 223 -26.25 -5.55 58.49
C HIS A 223 -27.00 -6.85 58.83
N SER A 224 -27.18 -7.72 57.88
CA SER A 224 -27.79 -9.03 58.10
C SER A 224 -27.02 -9.90 59.10
N HIS A 225 -25.68 -9.81 59.12
CA HIS A 225 -24.81 -10.64 59.97
C HIS A 225 -24.58 -10.06 61.37
N PHE A 226 -24.42 -8.73 61.49
CA PHE A 226 -24.06 -8.08 62.77
C PHE A 226 -25.22 -7.36 63.42
N GLY A 227 -26.32 -7.14 62.71
CA GLY A 227 -27.43 -6.32 63.19
C GLY A 227 -27.07 -4.84 63.35
N ASP A 228 -27.96 -4.10 63.97
CA ASP A 228 -27.68 -2.69 64.31
C ASP A 228 -26.77 -2.61 65.54
N LEU A 229 -25.57 -2.10 65.35
CA LEU A 229 -24.62 -1.91 66.43
C LEU A 229 -24.92 -0.61 67.17
N PRO A 230 -25.12 -0.62 68.52
CA PRO A 230 -25.40 0.61 69.23
C PRO A 230 -24.30 1.65 69.07
N ASP A 231 -24.67 2.86 68.70
CA ASP A 231 -23.81 4.03 68.51
C ASP A 231 -22.70 3.83 67.42
N PHE A 232 -22.96 2.98 66.41
CA PHE A 232 -21.98 2.77 65.35
C PHE A 232 -22.67 2.49 63.99
N ASP A 233 -22.33 3.34 62.99
CA ASP A 233 -22.75 3.13 61.58
C ASP A 233 -21.67 2.36 60.85
N LEU A 234 -21.94 1.06 60.57
CA LEU A 234 -21.02 0.19 59.87
C LEU A 234 -20.93 0.49 58.35
N THR A 235 -21.87 1.29 57.83
CA THR A 235 -21.91 1.66 56.40
C THR A 235 -20.75 2.58 56.02
N LEU A 236 -20.40 3.53 56.88
CA LEU A 236 -19.35 4.52 56.62
C LEU A 236 -17.95 3.89 56.41
N PRO A 237 -17.42 3.02 57.30
CA PRO A 237 -16.12 2.38 57.09
C PRO A 237 -16.13 1.41 55.91
N LEU A 238 -17.23 0.72 55.61
CA LEU A 238 -17.36 -0.09 54.39
C LEU A 238 -17.27 0.80 53.13
N HIS A 239 -18.03 1.88 53.08
CA HIS A 239 -17.98 2.87 51.99
C HIS A 239 -16.57 3.42 51.79
N ASN A 240 -15.90 3.83 52.85
CA ASN A 240 -14.54 4.36 52.79
C ASN A 240 -13.55 3.31 52.23
N ALA A 241 -13.72 2.03 52.58
CA ALA A 241 -12.89 0.95 52.05
C ALA A 241 -13.04 0.80 50.53
N TYR A 242 -14.29 0.83 50.03
CA TYR A 242 -14.54 0.75 48.58
C TYR A 242 -13.96 1.94 47.82
N GLN A 243 -14.17 3.16 48.36
CA GLN A 243 -13.66 4.41 47.76
C GLN A 243 -12.14 4.46 47.72
N TYR A 244 -11.47 4.06 48.79
CA TYR A 244 -10.01 4.07 48.83
C TYR A 244 -9.38 3.00 48.00
N THR A 245 -9.89 1.77 48.06
CA THR A 245 -9.33 0.63 47.32
C THR A 245 -9.50 0.81 45.81
N SER A 246 -10.67 1.33 45.39
CA SER A 246 -10.89 1.64 43.96
C SER A 246 -9.94 2.71 43.40
N LYS A 247 -9.61 3.73 44.23
CA LYS A 247 -8.60 4.75 43.86
C LYS A 247 -7.20 4.21 43.83
N THR A 248 -6.85 3.26 44.74
CA THR A 248 -5.53 2.64 44.81
C THR A 248 -5.33 1.70 43.62
N ASP A 249 -6.33 0.88 43.30
CA ASP A 249 -6.29 -0.02 42.12
C ASP A 249 -6.18 0.77 40.83
N GLN A 250 -6.88 1.88 40.65
CA GLN A 250 -6.75 2.77 39.51
C GLN A 250 -5.33 3.37 39.40
N ALA A 251 -4.72 3.76 40.51
CA ALA A 251 -3.36 4.29 40.56
C ALA A 251 -2.32 3.20 40.28
N GLU A 252 -2.56 1.96 40.74
CA GLU A 252 -1.71 0.81 40.45
C GLU A 252 -1.86 0.33 38.99
N GLU A 253 -3.07 0.33 38.42
CA GLU A 253 -3.29 0.05 36.99
C GLU A 253 -2.59 1.09 36.10
N GLU A 254 -2.62 2.39 36.44
CA GLU A 254 -1.87 3.42 35.71
C GLU A 254 -0.35 3.24 35.87
N SER A 255 0.15 2.75 36.99
CA SER A 255 1.57 2.48 37.21
C SER A 255 2.04 1.17 36.58
N GLN A 256 1.15 0.23 36.30
CA GLN A 256 1.43 -1.06 35.67
C GLN A 256 1.22 -1.05 34.15
N GLN A 257 0.79 0.07 33.56
CA GLN A 257 0.74 0.13 32.10
C GLN A 257 2.10 -0.16 31.49
N PRO A 258 2.18 -1.06 30.48
CA PRO A 258 3.43 -1.33 29.77
C PRO A 258 4.07 0.00 29.33
N ARG A 259 5.36 0.14 29.51
CA ARG A 259 6.11 1.36 29.13
C ARG A 259 5.83 1.83 27.72
N ILE A 260 5.54 0.89 26.83
CA ILE A 260 5.19 1.21 25.43
C ILE A 260 3.87 1.98 25.33
N CYS A 261 2.88 1.70 26.18
CA CYS A 261 1.61 2.44 26.21
C CYS A 261 1.80 3.91 26.60
N GLN A 262 2.70 4.18 27.55
CA GLN A 262 3.07 5.54 27.97
C GLN A 262 3.76 6.28 26.81
N VAL A 263 4.62 5.58 26.06
CA VAL A 263 5.27 6.15 24.87
C VAL A 263 4.25 6.46 23.78
N ILE A 264 3.33 5.55 23.48
CA ILE A 264 2.26 5.76 22.49
C ILE A 264 1.40 6.96 22.89
N LYS A 265 0.94 7.03 24.13
CA LYS A 265 0.16 8.17 24.64
C LYS A 265 0.90 9.50 24.48
N PHE A 266 2.18 9.52 24.83
CA PHE A 266 3.03 10.70 24.63
C PHE A 266 3.15 11.09 23.15
N MET A 267 3.34 10.11 22.26
CA MET A 267 3.44 10.38 20.83
C MET A 267 2.13 10.90 20.26
N ASP A 268 0.99 10.30 20.65
CA ASP A 268 -0.35 10.73 20.20
C ASP A 268 -0.73 12.15 20.67
N GLU A 269 -0.25 12.54 21.86
CA GLU A 269 -0.51 13.89 22.41
C GLU A 269 0.33 14.99 21.73
N HIS A 270 1.52 14.66 21.21
CA HIS A 270 2.49 15.66 20.77
C HIS A 270 2.78 15.63 19.28
N TYR A 271 2.54 14.49 18.61
CA TYR A 271 2.94 14.30 17.22
C TYR A 271 1.86 13.53 16.46
N GLU A 272 1.63 13.94 15.23
CA GLU A 272 0.85 13.17 14.27
C GLU A 272 1.82 12.54 13.28
N ILE A 273 1.76 11.22 13.15
CA ILE A 273 2.70 10.43 12.33
C ILE A 273 1.90 9.65 11.29
N ARG A 274 2.40 9.65 10.06
CA ARG A 274 1.81 8.89 8.96
C ARG A 274 2.89 8.31 8.05
N ARG A 275 2.57 7.26 7.34
CA ARG A 275 3.43 6.68 6.31
C ARG A 275 2.94 7.12 4.95
N ASN A 276 3.69 7.96 4.27
CA ASN A 276 3.45 8.32 2.87
C ASN A 276 3.76 7.11 1.99
N VAL A 277 2.71 6.44 1.47
CA VAL A 277 2.85 5.19 0.70
C VAL A 277 3.36 5.42 -0.73
N VAL A 278 3.35 6.66 -1.23
CA VAL A 278 3.86 7.02 -2.55
C VAL A 278 5.38 7.23 -2.51
N LYS A 279 5.87 7.98 -1.52
CA LYS A 279 7.31 8.21 -1.30
C LYS A 279 7.95 7.14 -0.44
N GLU A 280 7.15 6.26 0.16
CA GLU A 280 7.58 5.26 1.14
C GLU A 280 8.38 5.84 2.31
N GLN A 281 7.94 6.97 2.82
CA GLN A 281 8.60 7.73 3.87
C GLN A 281 7.64 7.96 5.03
N ILE A 282 8.19 7.95 6.24
CA ILE A 282 7.44 8.38 7.42
C ILE A 282 7.43 9.91 7.43
N GLU A 283 6.25 10.47 7.60
CA GLU A 283 6.04 11.90 7.76
C GLU A 283 5.44 12.17 9.14
N PHE A 284 5.82 13.29 9.72
CA PHE A 284 5.29 13.72 11.01
C PHE A 284 5.02 15.22 11.04
N ARG A 285 4.16 15.63 11.95
CA ARG A 285 4.01 17.02 12.37
C ARG A 285 3.85 17.10 13.89
N LYS A 286 4.28 18.21 14.46
CA LYS A 286 4.05 18.51 15.87
C LYS A 286 2.60 18.98 16.03
N ILE A 287 1.88 18.42 16.99
CA ILE A 287 0.55 18.88 17.35
C ILE A 287 0.69 20.15 18.21
N ILE A 288 0.05 21.23 17.79
CA ILE A 288 -0.08 22.45 18.57
C ILE A 288 -1.45 22.40 19.22
N PRO A 289 -1.54 22.29 20.56
CA PRO A 289 -2.81 22.34 21.26
C PRO A 289 -3.56 23.63 20.88
N ASP A 290 -4.88 23.58 20.88
CA ASP A 290 -5.79 24.69 20.60
C ASP A 290 -5.85 25.17 19.13
N LEU A 291 -5.01 24.64 18.22
CA LEU A 291 -5.16 24.92 16.80
C LEU A 291 -6.06 23.87 16.12
N PRO A 292 -7.00 24.30 15.26
CA PRO A 292 -7.80 23.38 14.45
C PRO A 292 -6.91 22.52 13.54
N LYS A 293 -7.38 21.33 13.17
CA LYS A 293 -6.62 20.40 12.32
C LYS A 293 -6.16 21.01 10.99
N THR A 294 -6.92 21.96 10.47
CA THR A 294 -6.63 22.69 9.22
C THR A 294 -5.48 23.69 9.33
N GLU A 295 -5.18 24.15 10.53
CA GLU A 295 -4.16 25.18 10.80
C GLU A 295 -2.89 24.59 11.45
N GLN A 296 -2.87 23.28 11.67
CA GLN A 296 -1.68 22.57 12.17
C GLN A 296 -0.50 22.72 11.21
N PRO A 297 0.75 22.66 11.70
CA PRO A 297 1.94 22.71 10.85
C PRO A 297 1.91 21.68 9.72
N PRO A 298 2.55 21.95 8.58
CA PRO A 298 2.65 20.98 7.51
C PRO A 298 3.46 19.75 7.97
N PHE A 299 3.15 18.60 7.37
CA PHE A 299 3.94 17.40 7.57
C PHE A 299 5.34 17.57 7.00
N SER A 300 6.33 17.02 7.67
CA SER A 300 7.72 16.95 7.23
C SER A 300 8.22 15.49 7.27
N THR A 301 9.16 15.17 6.39
CA THR A 301 9.79 13.84 6.40
C THR A 301 10.53 13.59 7.71
N LEU A 302 10.26 12.47 8.34
CA LEU A 302 10.91 12.04 9.57
C LEU A 302 12.39 11.68 9.29
N ARG A 303 13.29 12.28 10.06
CA ARG A 303 14.74 12.02 9.99
C ARG A 303 15.24 11.51 11.34
N THR A 304 16.42 10.95 11.35
CA THR A 304 17.08 10.47 12.59
C THR A 304 17.13 11.52 13.69
N LYS A 305 17.36 12.81 13.33
CA LYS A 305 17.36 13.93 14.29
C LYS A 305 16.01 14.08 15.00
N ASP A 306 14.91 13.78 14.30
CA ASP A 306 13.57 13.97 14.83
C ASP A 306 13.23 12.86 15.83
N ILE A 307 13.66 11.62 15.58
CA ILE A 307 13.58 10.51 16.54
C ILE A 307 14.39 10.84 17.81
N ASN A 308 15.58 11.45 17.66
CA ASN A 308 16.37 11.89 18.79
C ASN A 308 15.65 12.98 19.59
N THR A 309 14.93 13.88 18.90
CA THR A 309 14.12 14.92 19.53
C THR A 309 12.95 14.30 20.29
N PHE A 310 12.26 13.31 19.71
CA PHE A 310 11.18 12.58 20.39
C PHE A 310 11.70 11.89 21.65
N TYR A 311 12.86 11.25 21.56
CA TYR A 311 13.53 10.61 22.70
C TYR A 311 13.80 11.61 23.84
N ILE A 312 14.43 12.74 23.53
CA ILE A 312 14.74 13.77 24.54
C ILE A 312 13.46 14.32 25.16
N ASN A 313 12.44 14.64 24.35
CA ASN A 313 11.18 15.19 24.85
C ASN A 313 10.42 14.20 25.75
N ALA A 314 10.46 12.90 25.43
CA ALA A 314 9.90 11.85 26.27
C ALA A 314 10.66 11.75 27.62
N GLN A 315 11.99 11.77 27.59
CA GLN A 315 12.82 11.74 28.80
C GLN A 315 12.53 12.94 29.71
N MET A 316 12.40 14.14 29.15
CA MET A 316 12.05 15.36 29.92
C MET A 316 10.69 15.24 30.63
N LYS A 317 9.78 14.45 30.09
CA LYS A 317 8.48 14.16 30.68
C LYS A 317 8.50 12.90 31.58
N LYS A 318 9.68 12.37 31.90
CA LYS A 318 9.89 11.17 32.70
C LYS A 318 9.30 9.89 32.07
N ILE A 319 9.13 9.89 30.75
CA ILE A 319 8.70 8.71 29.99
C ILE A 319 9.95 8.03 29.44
N TYR A 320 10.35 6.94 30.10
CA TYR A 320 11.60 6.25 29.80
C TYR A 320 11.43 5.24 28.67
N SER A 321 12.07 5.52 27.53
CA SER A 321 12.13 4.65 26.36
C SER A 321 13.55 4.69 25.78
N SER A 322 13.84 3.80 24.84
CA SER A 322 15.06 3.87 24.04
C SER A 322 14.76 4.48 22.65
N GLN A 323 15.81 5.02 22.00
CA GLN A 323 15.69 5.47 20.60
C GLN A 323 15.28 4.32 19.68
N ALA A 324 15.75 3.09 19.95
CA ALA A 324 15.40 1.90 19.21
C ALA A 324 13.90 1.57 19.32
N ASN A 325 13.31 1.71 20.51
CA ASN A 325 11.86 1.51 20.70
C ASN A 325 11.03 2.57 19.97
N LEU A 326 11.42 3.84 20.04
CA LEU A 326 10.77 4.91 19.30
C LEU A 326 10.87 4.70 17.79
N LYS A 327 12.03 4.27 17.30
CA LYS A 327 12.21 3.93 15.89
C LYS A 327 11.32 2.74 15.50
N ALA A 328 11.32 1.66 16.28
CA ALA A 328 10.47 0.50 16.02
C ALA A 328 8.97 0.87 16.04
N LEU A 329 8.55 1.78 16.92
CA LEU A 329 7.18 2.27 16.96
C LEU A 329 6.81 3.00 15.66
N VAL A 330 7.60 3.98 15.23
CA VAL A 330 7.31 4.77 14.01
C VAL A 330 7.45 3.96 12.72
N ASP A 331 8.30 2.93 12.71
CA ASP A 331 8.47 2.01 11.58
C ASP A 331 7.37 0.92 11.51
N SER A 332 6.54 0.80 12.55
CA SER A 332 5.43 -0.15 12.62
C SER A 332 4.14 0.40 12.00
N ASP A 333 3.04 -0.37 12.11
CA ASP A 333 1.68 0.05 11.72
C ASP A 333 1.10 1.21 12.57
N TYR A 334 1.84 1.71 13.55
CA TYR A 334 1.53 2.94 14.26
C TYR A 334 1.49 4.13 13.30
N ALA A 335 2.43 4.23 12.37
CA ALA A 335 2.40 5.20 11.28
C ALA A 335 1.37 4.77 10.21
N LYS A 336 0.17 5.31 10.30
CA LYS A 336 -0.94 4.97 9.41
C LYS A 336 -0.61 5.28 7.94
N PRO A 337 -1.00 4.40 7.00
CA PRO A 337 -0.76 4.65 5.58
C PRO A 337 -1.53 5.88 5.10
N PHE A 338 -0.86 6.73 4.35
CA PHE A 338 -1.40 7.94 3.74
C PHE A 338 -0.99 8.01 2.28
N ASN A 339 -1.97 8.01 1.38
CA ASN A 339 -1.75 8.25 -0.04
C ASN A 339 -2.08 9.71 -0.37
N PRO A 340 -1.08 10.56 -0.68
CA PRO A 340 -1.29 11.99 -0.95
C PRO A 340 -2.14 12.24 -2.21
N PHE A 341 -2.04 11.38 -3.22
CA PHE A 341 -2.82 11.53 -4.44
C PHE A 341 -4.29 11.21 -4.19
N VAL A 342 -4.57 10.06 -3.59
CA VAL A 342 -5.95 9.69 -3.22
C VAL A 342 -6.55 10.76 -2.31
N HIS A 343 -5.80 11.22 -1.30
CA HIS A 343 -6.27 12.27 -0.39
C HIS A 343 -6.61 13.55 -1.13
N TYR A 344 -5.72 14.03 -2.02
CA TYR A 344 -5.96 15.25 -2.79
C TYR A 344 -7.20 15.13 -3.67
N PHE A 345 -7.27 14.11 -4.53
CA PHE A 345 -8.36 13.99 -5.50
C PHE A 345 -9.72 13.71 -4.85
N THR A 346 -9.76 12.99 -3.73
CA THR A 346 -11.02 12.73 -3.00
C THR A 346 -11.47 13.89 -2.13
N SER A 347 -10.59 14.84 -1.78
CA SER A 347 -10.93 16.04 -1.02
C SER A 347 -11.43 17.20 -1.87
N LEU A 348 -11.32 17.09 -3.19
CA LEU A 348 -11.81 18.12 -4.10
C LEU A 348 -13.33 18.27 -4.05
N GLN A 349 -13.81 19.48 -4.28
CA GLN A 349 -15.24 19.70 -4.47
C GLN A 349 -15.74 18.92 -5.69
N THR A 350 -16.92 18.33 -5.58
CA THR A 350 -17.50 17.57 -6.68
C THR A 350 -17.71 18.51 -7.88
N TRP A 351 -17.27 18.08 -9.07
CA TRP A 351 -17.50 18.79 -10.32
C TRP A 351 -19.00 18.90 -10.61
N ASP A 352 -19.41 20.05 -11.10
CA ASP A 352 -20.81 20.38 -11.41
C ASP A 352 -21.39 19.65 -12.64
N GLY A 353 -20.56 18.91 -13.39
CA GLY A 353 -20.92 18.20 -14.61
C GLY A 353 -21.18 19.11 -15.83
N LYS A 354 -20.97 20.42 -15.72
CA LYS A 354 -21.28 21.40 -16.76
C LYS A 354 -20.10 22.27 -17.16
N THR A 355 -19.36 22.80 -16.18
CA THR A 355 -18.27 23.73 -16.44
C THR A 355 -17.05 22.99 -16.95
N ASP A 356 -16.63 23.29 -18.18
CA ASP A 356 -15.42 22.67 -18.77
C ASP A 356 -14.14 23.40 -18.33
N HIS A 357 -13.65 23.08 -17.16
CA HIS A 357 -12.43 23.65 -16.58
C HIS A 357 -11.18 23.24 -17.37
N ILE A 358 -11.13 21.99 -17.87
CA ILE A 358 -10.01 21.49 -18.69
C ILE A 358 -9.99 22.26 -20.01
N GLY A 359 -11.14 22.45 -20.66
CA GLY A 359 -11.23 23.25 -21.87
C GLY A 359 -10.90 24.74 -21.66
N GLN A 360 -11.20 25.29 -20.48
CA GLN A 360 -10.76 26.66 -20.14
C GLN A 360 -9.22 26.73 -20.03
N LEU A 361 -8.57 25.73 -19.43
CA LEU A 361 -7.11 25.68 -19.37
C LEU A 361 -6.48 25.50 -20.75
N THR A 362 -7.01 24.61 -21.60
CA THR A 362 -6.45 24.41 -22.94
C THR A 362 -6.58 25.64 -23.82
N LYS A 363 -7.56 26.50 -23.60
CA LYS A 363 -7.71 27.79 -24.31
C LYS A 363 -6.65 28.83 -23.96
N THR A 364 -5.93 28.68 -22.84
CA THR A 364 -4.75 29.54 -22.53
C THR A 364 -3.56 29.19 -23.41
N VAL A 365 -3.66 28.12 -24.18
CA VAL A 365 -2.62 27.64 -25.10
C VAL A 365 -3.17 27.67 -26.53
N LYS A 366 -2.50 28.38 -27.41
CA LYS A 366 -2.82 28.42 -28.84
C LYS A 366 -1.97 27.36 -29.55
N ALA A 367 -2.62 26.29 -29.99
CA ALA A 367 -1.97 25.23 -30.73
C ALA A 367 -2.22 25.35 -32.25
N ALA A 368 -1.35 24.77 -33.06
CA ALA A 368 -1.50 24.73 -34.50
C ALA A 368 -2.76 23.90 -34.91
N ASP A 369 -3.03 22.84 -34.11
CA ASP A 369 -4.25 22.02 -34.19
C ASP A 369 -4.91 22.05 -32.81
N GLN A 370 -5.81 23.02 -32.63
CA GLN A 370 -6.43 23.27 -31.32
C GLN A 370 -7.35 22.13 -30.89
N ALA A 371 -8.09 21.55 -31.82
CA ALA A 371 -9.03 20.47 -31.52
C ALA A 371 -8.30 19.22 -31.01
N PHE A 372 -7.22 18.84 -31.69
CA PHE A 372 -6.37 17.72 -31.25
C PHE A 372 -5.68 18.01 -29.90
N PHE A 373 -5.21 19.25 -29.71
CA PHE A 373 -4.60 19.62 -28.41
C PHE A 373 -5.60 19.50 -27.26
N GLU A 374 -6.81 19.99 -27.42
CA GLU A 374 -7.86 19.94 -26.40
C GLU A 374 -8.27 18.51 -26.06
N ASP A 375 -8.49 17.64 -27.08
CA ASP A 375 -8.81 16.22 -26.86
C ASP A 375 -7.65 15.48 -26.23
N SER A 376 -6.45 15.58 -26.81
CA SER A 376 -5.28 14.86 -26.33
C SER A 376 -4.86 15.29 -24.92
N PHE A 377 -4.97 16.58 -24.60
CA PHE A 377 -4.67 17.09 -23.26
C PHE A 377 -5.70 16.59 -22.22
N ARG A 378 -6.99 16.58 -22.57
CA ARG A 378 -8.06 16.06 -21.71
C ARG A 378 -7.83 14.58 -21.40
N ARG A 379 -7.62 13.75 -22.41
CA ARG A 379 -7.35 12.31 -22.25
C ARG A 379 -6.10 12.08 -21.40
N TRP A 380 -5.03 12.78 -21.73
CA TRP A 380 -3.77 12.66 -21.00
C TRP A 380 -3.90 13.07 -19.51
N LEU A 381 -4.62 14.15 -19.22
CA LEU A 381 -4.85 14.64 -17.87
C LEU A 381 -5.72 13.68 -17.05
N VAL A 382 -6.79 13.12 -17.64
CA VAL A 382 -7.61 12.10 -17.00
C VAL A 382 -6.79 10.83 -16.74
N GLY A 383 -5.96 10.41 -17.71
CA GLY A 383 -5.03 9.30 -17.54
C GLY A 383 -3.99 9.53 -16.44
N MET A 384 -3.53 10.78 -16.25
CA MET A 384 -2.62 11.16 -15.16
C MET A 384 -3.30 10.99 -13.79
N VAL A 385 -4.55 11.42 -13.66
CA VAL A 385 -5.32 11.23 -12.42
C VAL A 385 -5.58 9.75 -12.17
N ALA A 386 -6.00 8.99 -13.19
CA ALA A 386 -6.23 7.56 -13.09
C ALA A 386 -4.98 6.81 -12.59
N CYS A 387 -3.83 7.02 -13.25
CA CYS A 387 -2.55 6.38 -12.91
C CYS A 387 -2.05 6.73 -11.50
N ALA A 388 -2.43 7.90 -10.98
CA ALA A 388 -2.04 8.33 -9.65
C ALA A 388 -2.79 7.61 -8.51
N ILE A 389 -4.07 7.25 -8.72
CA ILE A 389 -4.96 6.77 -7.66
C ILE A 389 -5.35 5.31 -7.78
N ASP A 390 -5.24 4.73 -8.96
CA ASP A 390 -5.63 3.35 -9.26
C ASP A 390 -4.38 2.55 -9.65
N ASP A 391 -4.15 1.46 -8.96
CA ASP A 391 -2.99 0.60 -9.14
C ASP A 391 -3.03 -0.21 -10.45
N GLU A 392 -4.22 -0.36 -11.04
CA GLU A 392 -4.42 -1.05 -12.31
C GLU A 392 -4.50 -0.10 -13.52
N ALA A 393 -4.71 1.19 -13.27
CA ALA A 393 -4.81 2.19 -14.32
C ALA A 393 -3.43 2.68 -14.78
N GLN A 394 -3.31 2.94 -16.08
CA GLN A 394 -2.03 3.31 -16.67
C GLN A 394 -2.20 4.41 -17.71
N ASN A 395 -1.25 5.34 -17.70
CA ASN A 395 -1.18 6.38 -18.72
C ASN A 395 0.03 6.11 -19.64
N HIS A 396 -0.22 5.40 -20.74
CA HIS A 396 0.81 5.05 -21.72
C HIS A 396 1.16 6.19 -22.69
N GLN A 397 0.60 7.39 -22.48
CA GLN A 397 0.79 8.54 -23.36
C GLN A 397 1.82 9.51 -22.81
N LEU A 398 2.73 9.94 -23.67
CA LEU A 398 3.64 11.07 -23.46
C LEU A 398 3.07 12.31 -24.16
N MET A 399 2.75 13.34 -23.42
CA MET A 399 2.39 14.65 -23.98
C MET A 399 3.66 15.37 -24.43
N LEU A 400 3.85 15.59 -25.73
CA LEU A 400 5.02 16.29 -26.28
C LEU A 400 4.62 17.68 -26.79
N LEU A 401 5.20 18.72 -26.18
CA LEU A 401 4.92 20.11 -26.47
C LEU A 401 6.06 20.69 -27.33
N HIS A 402 5.80 20.85 -28.64
CA HIS A 402 6.71 21.50 -29.55
C HIS A 402 6.41 23.01 -29.64
N GLY A 403 7.44 23.83 -29.78
CA GLY A 403 7.30 25.28 -30.02
C GLY A 403 8.62 26.03 -29.80
N ALA A 404 8.68 27.27 -30.24
CA ALA A 404 9.89 28.09 -30.16
C ALA A 404 10.41 28.21 -28.71
N GLN A 405 11.70 28.40 -28.55
CA GLN A 405 12.35 28.63 -27.27
C GLN A 405 11.80 29.91 -26.60
N GLY A 406 11.70 29.91 -25.27
CA GLY A 406 11.24 31.08 -24.50
C GLY A 406 9.71 31.30 -24.49
N LYS A 407 8.91 30.44 -25.11
CA LYS A 407 7.44 30.55 -25.15
C LYS A 407 6.73 30.06 -23.88
N GLY A 408 7.43 29.76 -22.80
CA GLY A 408 6.83 29.40 -21.50
C GLY A 408 6.42 27.93 -21.34
N LYS A 409 6.84 27.01 -22.21
CA LYS A 409 6.48 25.58 -22.15
C LYS A 409 6.76 24.97 -20.78
N SER A 410 7.99 25.05 -20.29
CA SER A 410 8.39 24.47 -19.00
C SER A 410 7.71 25.16 -17.81
N THR A 411 7.38 26.45 -17.93
CA THR A 411 6.61 27.17 -16.92
C THR A 411 5.17 26.69 -16.88
N PHE A 412 4.51 26.54 -18.04
CA PHE A 412 3.17 25.97 -18.14
C PHE A 412 3.10 24.57 -17.51
N VAL A 413 4.04 23.69 -17.86
CA VAL A 413 4.11 22.32 -17.29
C VAL A 413 4.24 22.35 -15.78
N ARG A 414 5.07 23.21 -15.23
CA ARG A 414 5.24 23.35 -13.77
C ARG A 414 3.99 23.86 -13.09
N HIS A 415 3.23 24.73 -13.75
CA HIS A 415 1.97 25.28 -13.24
C HIS A 415 0.80 24.29 -13.30
N LEU A 416 0.95 23.16 -13.98
CA LEU A 416 -0.11 22.14 -14.01
C LEU A 416 -0.32 21.52 -12.63
N LEU A 417 0.73 21.39 -11.79
CA LEU A 417 0.58 20.78 -10.49
C LEU A 417 0.06 21.78 -9.45
N PRO A 418 -0.90 21.33 -8.61
CA PRO A 418 -1.38 22.15 -7.50
C PRO A 418 -0.29 22.29 -6.43
N PRO A 419 -0.34 23.35 -5.61
CA PRO A 419 0.65 23.60 -4.57
C PRO A 419 0.86 22.41 -3.62
N GLU A 420 -0.21 21.65 -3.33
CA GLU A 420 -0.21 20.49 -2.44
C GLU A 420 0.58 19.30 -3.01
N LEU A 421 0.65 19.20 -4.34
CA LEU A 421 1.32 18.11 -5.04
C LEU A 421 2.62 18.53 -5.76
N LYS A 422 3.10 19.75 -5.57
CA LYS A 422 4.31 20.26 -6.22
C LYS A 422 5.56 19.42 -5.94
N ASP A 423 5.64 18.78 -4.78
CA ASP A 423 6.77 17.92 -4.38
C ASP A 423 6.78 16.56 -5.10
N TYR A 424 5.75 16.27 -5.89
CA TYR A 424 5.62 15.09 -6.76
C TYR A 424 5.86 15.41 -8.24
N TYR A 425 6.49 16.55 -8.50
CA TYR A 425 6.99 16.95 -9.80
C TYR A 425 8.48 16.68 -9.92
N ARG A 426 8.89 16.17 -11.06
CA ARG A 426 10.30 16.05 -11.42
C ARG A 426 10.54 16.65 -12.80
N ASN A 427 11.69 17.32 -12.97
CA ASN A 427 12.23 17.76 -14.24
C ASN A 427 13.53 17.02 -14.54
N GLY A 428 13.71 16.54 -15.76
CA GLY A 428 14.91 15.87 -16.24
C GLY A 428 14.65 14.49 -16.84
N MET A 429 15.67 13.98 -17.54
CA MET A 429 15.59 12.70 -18.23
C MET A 429 15.57 11.52 -17.26
N ILE A 430 14.90 10.43 -17.70
CA ILE A 430 14.86 9.14 -17.01
C ILE A 430 15.73 8.15 -17.78
N SER A 431 16.49 7.33 -17.05
CA SER A 431 17.24 6.21 -17.60
C SER A 431 16.83 4.92 -16.90
N PRO A 432 16.62 3.83 -17.64
CA PRO A 432 16.28 2.52 -17.07
C PRO A 432 17.43 1.93 -16.25
N ASP A 433 18.67 2.33 -16.54
CA ASP A 433 19.84 1.87 -15.80
C ASP A 433 20.02 2.52 -14.42
N ASN A 434 19.27 3.59 -14.15
CA ASN A 434 19.34 4.31 -12.88
C ASN A 434 18.15 3.95 -12.00
N LYS A 435 18.39 3.18 -10.93
CA LYS A 435 17.39 2.74 -9.98
C LYS A 435 16.62 3.88 -9.30
N ASP A 436 17.29 4.99 -9.02
CA ASP A 436 16.63 6.16 -8.43
C ASP A 436 15.62 6.79 -9.41
N HIS A 437 15.89 6.71 -10.71
CA HIS A 437 14.96 7.17 -11.74
C HIS A 437 13.74 6.24 -11.82
N LEU A 438 13.92 4.93 -11.70
CA LEU A 438 12.81 3.97 -11.67
C LEU A 438 11.93 4.19 -10.42
N LEU A 439 12.55 4.36 -9.24
CA LEU A 439 11.81 4.66 -8.01
C LEU A 439 11.02 5.99 -8.11
N GLN A 440 11.52 6.96 -8.87
CA GLN A 440 10.80 8.22 -9.09
C GLN A 440 9.54 8.04 -9.94
N MET A 441 9.49 7.03 -10.82
CA MET A 441 8.27 6.73 -11.58
C MET A 441 7.12 6.27 -10.68
N SER A 442 7.40 5.68 -9.53
CA SER A 442 6.38 5.32 -8.53
C SER A 442 6.05 6.47 -7.57
N SER A 443 6.97 7.39 -7.35
CA SER A 443 6.87 8.44 -6.33
C SER A 443 6.52 9.82 -6.87
N CYS A 444 6.50 10.03 -8.19
CA CYS A 444 6.07 11.29 -8.82
C CYS A 444 4.67 11.18 -9.40
N LEU A 445 3.99 12.31 -9.52
CA LEU A 445 2.75 12.47 -10.27
C LEU A 445 3.03 12.84 -11.72
N LEU A 446 3.99 13.75 -11.93
CA LEU A 446 4.35 14.28 -13.24
C LEU A 446 5.86 14.36 -13.40
N ILE A 447 6.34 13.78 -14.49
CA ILE A 447 7.74 13.87 -14.89
C ILE A 447 7.83 14.63 -16.21
N ASN A 448 8.51 15.75 -16.18
CA ASN A 448 8.81 16.55 -17.37
C ASN A 448 10.17 16.15 -17.95
N LEU A 449 10.15 15.61 -19.14
CA LEU A 449 11.35 15.27 -19.91
C LEU A 449 11.77 16.48 -20.72
N ASP A 450 12.54 17.37 -20.10
CA ASP A 450 13.06 18.56 -20.79
C ASP A 450 14.16 18.16 -21.80
N GLU A 451 14.37 18.95 -22.83
CA GLU A 451 15.36 18.68 -23.90
C GLU A 451 15.14 17.34 -24.62
N PHE A 452 13.90 17.04 -24.93
CA PHE A 452 13.50 15.78 -25.58
C PHE A 452 14.24 15.54 -26.91
N ASP A 453 14.60 16.57 -27.63
CA ASP A 453 15.35 16.55 -28.89
C ASP A 453 16.81 16.11 -28.78
N THR A 454 17.35 16.02 -27.58
CA THR A 454 18.74 15.52 -27.36
C THR A 454 18.83 14.00 -27.27
N LEU A 455 17.68 13.30 -27.28
CA LEU A 455 17.62 11.85 -27.15
C LEU A 455 18.12 11.15 -28.42
N SER A 456 19.08 10.23 -28.24
CA SER A 456 19.45 9.29 -29.30
C SER A 456 18.29 8.31 -29.60
N PRO A 457 18.25 7.72 -30.80
CA PRO A 457 17.22 6.72 -31.13
C PRO A 457 17.15 5.55 -30.13
N ALA A 458 18.29 5.07 -29.63
CA ALA A 458 18.35 4.01 -28.62
C ALA A 458 17.66 4.41 -27.32
N ARG A 459 17.97 5.63 -26.81
CA ARG A 459 17.35 6.16 -25.60
C ARG A 459 15.85 6.43 -25.78
N MET A 460 15.41 6.75 -26.99
CA MET A 460 13.98 6.90 -27.29
C MET A 460 13.26 5.56 -27.18
N GLN A 461 13.86 4.47 -27.63
CA GLN A 461 13.29 3.12 -27.48
C GLN A 461 13.22 2.72 -25.99
N GLU A 462 14.26 3.00 -25.23
CA GLU A 462 14.25 2.79 -23.77
C GLU A 462 13.13 3.58 -23.09
N LEU A 463 12.95 4.86 -23.46
CA LEU A 463 11.89 5.71 -22.93
C LEU A 463 10.50 5.16 -23.28
N LYS A 464 10.29 4.71 -24.53
CA LYS A 464 9.03 4.08 -24.95
C LYS A 464 8.74 2.81 -24.16
N SER A 465 9.76 2.03 -23.81
CA SER A 465 9.62 0.87 -22.93
C SER A 465 9.22 1.29 -21.52
N LEU A 466 9.89 2.30 -20.95
CA LEU A 466 9.58 2.82 -19.61
C LEU A 466 8.16 3.38 -19.50
N ILE A 467 7.68 4.08 -20.53
CA ILE A 467 6.30 4.61 -20.56
C ILE A 467 5.25 3.50 -20.52
N THR A 468 5.58 2.29 -21.00
CA THR A 468 4.68 1.14 -20.97
C THR A 468 4.91 0.18 -19.81
N GLN A 469 5.91 0.43 -19.00
CA GLN A 469 6.20 -0.39 -17.84
C GLN A 469 5.27 -0.01 -16.69
N ASP A 470 4.44 -0.94 -16.27
CA ASP A 470 3.40 -0.73 -15.26
C ASP A 470 3.90 -1.02 -13.86
N VAL A 471 4.72 -2.06 -13.77
CA VAL A 471 5.25 -2.59 -12.52
C VAL A 471 6.76 -2.69 -12.60
N MET A 472 7.42 -2.19 -11.60
CA MET A 472 8.87 -2.22 -11.46
C MET A 472 9.24 -3.09 -10.25
N ASN A 473 10.12 -4.07 -10.48
CA ASN A 473 10.63 -4.91 -9.40
C ASN A 473 12.06 -4.49 -9.11
N GLU A 474 12.25 -3.70 -8.06
CA GLU A 474 13.56 -3.19 -7.68
C GLU A 474 13.86 -3.42 -6.21
N ARG A 475 15.14 -3.59 -5.91
CA ARG A 475 15.65 -3.70 -4.55
C ARG A 475 16.09 -2.32 -4.05
N LYS A 476 15.54 -1.88 -2.91
CA LYS A 476 16.01 -0.67 -2.25
C LYS A 476 17.46 -0.83 -1.78
N VAL A 477 18.19 0.28 -1.75
CA VAL A 477 19.56 0.33 -1.24
C VAL A 477 19.54 -0.10 0.25
N TYR A 478 20.36 -1.07 0.61
CA TYR A 478 20.45 -1.70 1.95
C TYR A 478 19.28 -2.62 2.35
N ASP A 479 18.33 -2.93 1.46
CA ASP A 479 17.28 -3.88 1.75
C ASP A 479 17.60 -5.28 1.19
N ILE A 480 17.09 -6.34 1.83
CA ILE A 480 17.34 -7.72 1.44
C ILE A 480 16.30 -8.20 0.41
N GLN A 481 15.13 -7.55 0.37
CA GLN A 481 13.99 -7.97 -0.44
C GLN A 481 13.81 -7.08 -1.67
N ASN A 482 13.32 -7.69 -2.76
CA ASN A 482 12.81 -6.94 -3.91
C ASN A 482 11.41 -6.41 -3.59
N TYR A 483 11.18 -5.16 -3.92
CA TYR A 483 9.87 -4.51 -3.80
C TYR A 483 9.27 -4.34 -5.19
N THR A 484 7.97 -4.51 -5.23
CA THR A 484 7.16 -4.23 -6.41
C THR A 484 6.63 -2.80 -6.30
N PHE A 485 7.04 -1.95 -7.23
CA PHE A 485 6.59 -0.57 -7.31
C PHE A 485 5.63 -0.40 -8.48
N ILE A 486 4.51 0.24 -8.23
CA ILE A 486 3.52 0.59 -9.26
C ILE A 486 3.88 1.95 -9.82
N ARG A 487 3.91 2.08 -11.14
CA ARG A 487 4.16 3.36 -11.80
C ARG A 487 2.96 4.28 -11.62
N ARG A 488 3.18 5.45 -11.03
CA ARG A 488 2.17 6.50 -10.83
C ARG A 488 2.41 7.72 -11.67
N ALA A 489 3.62 7.90 -12.17
CA ALA A 489 4.01 9.06 -12.93
C ALA A 489 3.43 9.04 -14.33
N SER A 490 2.88 10.18 -14.76
CA SER A 490 2.64 10.49 -16.16
C SER A 490 3.76 11.36 -16.72
N PHE A 491 3.94 11.30 -18.04
CA PHE A 491 5.06 11.94 -18.71
C PHE A 491 4.57 13.10 -19.59
N ILE A 492 5.32 14.19 -19.51
CA ILE A 492 5.23 15.32 -20.44
C ILE A 492 6.63 15.67 -20.90
N ALA A 493 6.77 16.18 -22.11
CA ALA A 493 8.07 16.57 -22.66
C ALA A 493 7.96 17.89 -23.42
N SER A 494 9.07 18.59 -23.57
CA SER A 494 9.15 19.77 -24.40
C SER A 494 10.30 19.69 -25.42
N THR A 495 10.08 20.20 -26.62
CA THR A 495 11.07 20.25 -27.70
C THR A 495 10.96 21.57 -28.47
N ASN A 496 12.06 21.98 -29.08
CA ASN A 496 12.09 23.08 -30.04
C ASN A 496 12.26 22.56 -31.47
N ASN A 497 12.53 21.26 -31.65
CA ASN A 497 12.72 20.61 -32.94
C ASN A 497 11.41 19.98 -33.42
N PRO A 498 10.85 20.42 -34.58
CA PRO A 498 9.64 19.81 -35.13
C PRO A 498 9.85 18.37 -35.61
N HIS A 499 11.08 17.98 -35.92
CA HIS A 499 11.43 16.65 -36.42
C HIS A 499 12.29 15.90 -35.42
N CYS A 500 11.71 15.54 -34.28
CA CYS A 500 12.41 14.88 -33.18
C CYS A 500 12.01 13.40 -32.95
N LEU A 501 11.06 12.87 -33.74
CA LEU A 501 10.61 11.50 -33.60
C LEU A 501 11.42 10.57 -34.50
N PRO A 502 12.20 9.60 -33.94
CA PRO A 502 13.16 8.83 -34.75
C PRO A 502 12.57 7.66 -35.51
N ASP A 503 11.40 7.14 -35.13
CA ASP A 503 10.92 5.84 -35.65
C ASP A 503 9.75 5.97 -36.63
N ILE A 504 9.70 5.04 -37.57
CA ILE A 504 8.57 4.88 -38.48
C ILE A 504 7.51 3.99 -37.79
N GLY A 505 6.26 4.47 -37.74
CA GLY A 505 5.10 3.64 -37.40
C GLY A 505 4.88 3.30 -35.92
N GLU A 506 5.80 3.59 -35.00
CA GLU A 506 5.69 3.21 -33.58
C GLU A 506 5.50 4.39 -32.60
N ASN A 507 5.06 5.54 -33.11
CA ASN A 507 4.93 6.76 -32.32
C ASN A 507 3.54 6.94 -31.67
N ARG A 508 2.71 5.89 -31.62
CA ARG A 508 1.35 5.91 -31.05
C ARG A 508 1.26 6.36 -29.59
N ARG A 509 2.38 6.34 -28.87
CA ARG A 509 2.45 6.74 -27.45
C ARG A 509 2.75 8.22 -27.26
N ILE A 510 3.05 8.93 -28.35
CA ILE A 510 3.45 10.34 -28.29
C ILE A 510 2.33 11.22 -28.82
N LEU A 511 1.82 12.09 -27.96
CA LEU A 511 0.84 13.11 -28.30
C LEU A 511 1.58 14.40 -28.67
N PHE A 512 2.00 14.48 -29.95
CA PHE A 512 2.79 15.59 -30.46
C PHE A 512 1.90 16.81 -30.73
N ASN A 513 2.13 17.91 -30.01
CA ASN A 513 1.37 19.15 -30.12
C ASN A 513 2.29 20.35 -30.42
N THR A 514 2.06 21.03 -31.53
CA THR A 514 2.77 22.26 -31.89
C THR A 514 2.06 23.47 -31.29
N LEU A 515 2.73 24.13 -30.34
CA LEU A 515 2.24 25.28 -29.61
C LEU A 515 2.78 26.58 -30.22
N LEU A 516 1.88 27.50 -30.56
CA LEU A 516 2.18 28.80 -31.14
C LEU A 516 2.38 29.85 -30.04
N GLU A 517 1.53 29.83 -29.04
CA GLU A 517 1.51 30.78 -27.93
C GLU A 517 0.99 30.13 -26.65
N ILE A 518 1.52 30.52 -25.49
CA ILE A 518 1.10 30.02 -24.20
C ILE A 518 0.92 31.22 -23.26
N ASP A 519 -0.27 31.41 -22.74
CA ASP A 519 -0.52 32.32 -21.63
C ASP A 519 -0.29 31.58 -20.30
N TYR A 520 0.94 31.60 -19.82
CA TYR A 520 1.34 31.00 -18.54
C TYR A 520 1.17 31.97 -17.35
N HIS A 521 0.65 33.18 -17.56
CA HIS A 521 0.37 34.17 -16.53
C HIS A 521 -1.01 33.99 -15.90
N THR A 522 -1.98 33.50 -16.67
CA THR A 522 -3.32 33.18 -16.15
C THR A 522 -3.22 32.07 -15.10
N PRO A 523 -3.69 32.31 -13.86
CA PRO A 523 -3.67 31.29 -12.81
C PRO A 523 -4.45 30.04 -13.19
N VAL A 524 -3.88 28.87 -12.95
CA VAL A 524 -4.54 27.59 -13.20
C VAL A 524 -5.55 27.30 -12.10
N ASN A 525 -6.80 27.04 -12.47
CA ASN A 525 -7.83 26.59 -11.54
C ASN A 525 -7.64 25.08 -11.23
N HIS A 526 -6.68 24.75 -10.36
CA HIS A 526 -6.37 23.36 -10.01
C HIS A 526 -7.58 22.59 -9.47
N GLN A 527 -8.38 23.20 -8.60
CA GLN A 527 -9.55 22.54 -8.05
C GLN A 527 -10.54 22.15 -9.14
N GLY A 528 -10.85 23.06 -10.07
CA GLY A 528 -11.78 22.80 -11.15
C GLY A 528 -11.29 21.73 -12.12
N ILE A 529 -10.04 21.85 -12.62
CA ILE A 529 -9.51 20.90 -13.62
C ILE A 529 -9.36 19.48 -13.06
N TYR A 530 -8.88 19.35 -11.82
CA TYR A 530 -8.70 18.03 -11.22
C TYR A 530 -10.01 17.43 -10.71
N ALA A 531 -10.96 18.24 -10.24
CA ALA A 531 -12.30 17.74 -9.93
C ALA A 531 -13.00 17.21 -11.18
N GLN A 532 -12.88 17.91 -12.30
CA GLN A 532 -13.42 17.46 -13.60
C GLN A 532 -12.70 16.18 -14.07
N ALA A 533 -11.36 16.15 -14.06
CA ALA A 533 -10.61 14.97 -14.51
C ALA A 533 -10.91 13.73 -13.64
N TYR A 534 -11.00 13.89 -12.32
CA TYR A 534 -11.38 12.83 -11.39
C TYR A 534 -12.81 12.35 -11.64
N ALA A 535 -13.76 13.25 -11.84
CA ALA A 535 -15.15 12.90 -12.15
C ALA A 535 -15.27 12.14 -13.47
N LEU A 536 -14.59 12.60 -14.53
CA LEU A 536 -14.54 11.91 -15.82
C LEU A 536 -13.98 10.50 -15.68
N TYR A 537 -12.87 10.32 -14.96
CA TYR A 537 -12.31 9.00 -14.67
C TYR A 537 -13.35 8.10 -13.96
N ARG A 538 -14.00 8.60 -12.91
CA ARG A 538 -15.03 7.86 -12.16
C ARG A 538 -16.26 7.50 -12.98
N GLN A 539 -16.55 8.25 -14.03
CA GLN A 539 -17.64 8.00 -15.00
C GLN A 539 -17.24 7.02 -16.10
N GLY A 540 -16.00 6.54 -16.14
CA GLY A 540 -15.50 5.63 -17.16
C GLY A 540 -15.11 6.31 -18.47
N PHE A 541 -14.70 7.59 -18.41
CA PHE A 541 -14.21 8.30 -19.60
C PHE A 541 -12.99 7.58 -20.17
N GLN A 542 -13.03 7.27 -21.48
CA GLN A 542 -11.93 6.61 -22.19
C GLN A 542 -10.77 7.59 -22.40
N TYR A 543 -9.70 7.44 -21.65
CA TYR A 543 -8.50 8.28 -21.73
C TYR A 543 -7.38 7.68 -22.55
N TRP A 544 -7.53 6.45 -23.05
CA TRP A 544 -6.59 5.78 -23.95
C TRP A 544 -7.09 5.81 -25.38
N TYR A 545 -6.18 5.50 -26.34
CA TYR A 545 -6.47 5.46 -27.76
C TYR A 545 -6.54 4.01 -28.23
N GLU A 546 -7.49 3.69 -29.13
CA GLU A 546 -7.72 2.35 -29.65
C GLU A 546 -7.82 2.33 -31.19
N ASN A 547 -7.50 1.16 -31.77
CA ASN A 547 -7.80 0.82 -33.17
C ASN A 547 -7.49 1.94 -34.21
N GLN A 548 -8.52 2.55 -34.77
CA GLN A 548 -8.41 3.61 -35.78
C GLN A 548 -7.74 4.88 -35.24
N GLU A 549 -7.94 5.21 -33.97
CA GLU A 549 -7.29 6.35 -33.32
C GLU A 549 -5.76 6.15 -33.24
N ILE A 550 -5.30 4.93 -33.01
CA ILE A 550 -3.86 4.59 -33.03
C ILE A 550 -3.28 4.82 -34.44
N THR A 551 -4.01 4.39 -35.47
CA THR A 551 -3.61 4.63 -36.87
C THR A 551 -3.55 6.13 -37.18
N PHE A 552 -4.54 6.88 -36.72
CA PHE A 552 -4.55 8.34 -36.84
C PHE A 552 -3.34 8.99 -36.16
N LEU A 553 -3.00 8.59 -34.91
CA LEU A 553 -1.83 9.10 -34.19
C LEU A 553 -0.52 8.79 -34.93
N ASN A 554 -0.35 7.58 -35.43
CA ASN A 554 0.84 7.19 -36.19
C ASN A 554 0.99 8.02 -37.46
N ASN A 555 -0.09 8.19 -38.24
CA ASN A 555 -0.09 8.98 -39.46
C ASN A 555 0.22 10.45 -39.17
N ARG A 556 -0.37 11.00 -38.08
CA ARG A 556 -0.11 12.37 -37.65
C ARG A 556 1.35 12.57 -37.24
N ASN A 557 1.90 11.64 -36.49
CA ASN A 557 3.25 11.72 -35.97
C ASN A 557 4.32 11.52 -37.06
N GLU A 558 3.97 10.95 -38.21
CA GLU A 558 4.87 10.79 -39.34
C GLU A 558 5.36 12.16 -39.87
N ALA A 559 4.56 13.21 -39.77
CA ALA A 559 4.96 14.57 -40.14
C ALA A 559 6.07 15.15 -39.25
N PHE A 560 6.27 14.60 -38.04
CA PHE A 560 7.23 15.07 -37.04
C PHE A 560 8.42 14.12 -36.90
N ARG A 561 8.49 13.11 -37.76
CA ARG A 561 9.58 12.14 -37.78
C ARG A 561 10.88 12.76 -38.28
N GLN A 562 11.98 12.44 -37.63
CA GLN A 562 13.29 12.73 -38.15
C GLN A 562 13.58 11.79 -39.31
N LYS A 563 13.67 12.31 -40.48
CA LYS A 563 14.05 11.50 -41.64
C LYS A 563 15.52 11.15 -41.57
N ASP A 564 15.83 9.89 -41.86
CA ASP A 564 17.22 9.44 -42.00
C ASP A 564 17.84 10.13 -43.21
N PRO A 565 19.08 10.60 -43.18
CA PRO A 565 19.77 11.15 -44.34
C PRO A 565 19.76 10.22 -45.54
N LEU A 566 19.77 8.89 -45.33
CA LEU A 566 19.63 7.90 -46.38
C LEU A 566 18.23 7.93 -47.00
N GLU A 567 17.21 8.07 -46.20
CA GLU A 567 15.81 8.19 -46.64
C GLU A 567 15.59 9.49 -47.42
N GLU A 568 16.07 10.62 -46.89
CA GLU A 568 16.00 11.91 -47.60
C GLU A 568 16.68 11.81 -48.94
N ASN A 569 17.88 11.20 -48.98
CA ASN A 569 18.62 10.98 -50.21
C ASN A 569 17.85 10.04 -51.17
N LEU A 570 17.24 8.96 -50.66
CA LEU A 570 16.40 8.07 -51.47
C LEU A 570 15.25 8.83 -52.15
N PHE A 571 14.47 9.60 -51.37
CA PHE A 571 13.33 10.34 -51.89
C PHE A 571 13.73 11.55 -52.76
N PHE A 572 14.95 12.03 -52.66
CA PHE A 572 15.49 13.05 -53.57
C PHE A 572 15.70 12.49 -54.99
N TYR A 573 16.12 11.20 -55.07
CA TYR A 573 16.40 10.56 -56.36
C TYR A 573 15.26 9.68 -56.87
N PHE A 574 14.49 9.08 -55.99
CA PHE A 574 13.48 8.06 -56.30
C PHE A 574 12.15 8.28 -55.61
N ARG A 575 11.07 7.80 -56.21
CA ARG A 575 9.78 7.62 -55.57
C ARG A 575 9.23 6.21 -55.78
N PRO A 576 8.32 5.74 -54.93
CA PRO A 576 7.57 4.53 -55.20
C PRO A 576 6.85 4.61 -56.55
N ALA A 577 6.92 3.55 -57.33
CA ALA A 577 6.21 3.51 -58.60
C ALA A 577 4.72 3.20 -58.40
N ARG A 578 3.87 3.81 -59.20
CA ARG A 578 2.44 3.55 -59.30
C ARG A 578 2.11 2.71 -60.51
N PRO A 579 0.99 1.95 -60.55
CA PRO A 579 0.66 1.06 -61.65
C PRO A 579 0.69 1.68 -63.06
N ASN A 580 0.51 2.99 -63.18
CA ASN A 580 0.47 3.73 -64.42
C ASN A 580 1.79 4.44 -64.79
N ASP A 581 2.85 4.25 -64.02
CA ASP A 581 4.14 4.92 -64.25
C ASP A 581 4.94 4.19 -65.37
N ILE A 582 4.95 4.76 -66.56
CA ILE A 582 5.64 4.22 -67.74
C ILE A 582 7.18 4.18 -67.55
N GLN A 583 7.72 5.09 -66.70
CA GLN A 583 9.18 5.20 -66.48
C GLN A 583 9.68 4.34 -65.29
N ALA A 584 8.78 3.60 -64.64
CA ALA A 584 9.15 2.77 -63.49
C ALA A 584 10.06 1.59 -63.87
N LYS A 585 11.08 1.39 -63.05
CA LYS A 585 12.07 0.30 -63.22
C LYS A 585 12.24 -0.50 -61.97
N TRP A 586 12.67 -1.73 -62.11
CA TRP A 586 13.03 -2.63 -61.04
C TRP A 586 14.52 -2.54 -60.74
N TYR A 587 14.89 -2.22 -59.51
CA TYR A 587 16.26 -2.14 -59.07
C TYR A 587 16.49 -2.96 -57.80
N PRO A 588 17.58 -3.77 -57.73
CA PRO A 588 17.99 -4.34 -56.46
C PRO A 588 18.52 -3.27 -55.53
N ALA A 589 18.36 -3.45 -54.20
CA ALA A 589 18.81 -2.50 -53.20
C ALA A 589 20.31 -2.11 -53.31
N SER A 590 21.15 -3.02 -53.77
CA SER A 590 22.58 -2.77 -54.03
C SER A 590 22.79 -1.72 -55.14
N GLN A 591 21.97 -1.77 -56.19
CA GLN A 591 22.07 -0.84 -57.31
C GLN A 591 21.52 0.54 -56.91
N LEU A 592 20.41 0.58 -56.19
CA LEU A 592 19.89 1.83 -55.60
C LEU A 592 20.94 2.47 -54.71
N LEU A 593 21.57 1.70 -53.81
CA LEU A 593 22.64 2.22 -52.95
C LEU A 593 23.82 2.75 -53.72
N SER A 594 24.22 2.08 -54.82
CA SER A 594 25.29 2.56 -55.69
C SER A 594 24.94 3.92 -56.32
N ILE A 595 23.72 4.09 -56.81
CA ILE A 595 23.27 5.38 -57.39
C ILE A 595 23.28 6.47 -56.34
N LEU A 596 22.79 6.19 -55.13
CA LEU A 596 22.80 7.13 -54.00
C LEU A 596 24.21 7.48 -53.54
N SER A 597 25.15 6.53 -53.58
CA SER A 597 26.54 6.77 -53.20
C SER A 597 27.34 7.56 -54.25
N MET A 598 27.07 7.37 -55.53
CA MET A 598 27.72 8.11 -56.61
C MET A 598 27.32 9.59 -56.65
N ASN A 599 26.07 9.88 -56.29
CA ASN A 599 25.49 11.21 -56.40
C ASN A 599 25.37 11.92 -55.05
N GLY A 600 25.66 11.26 -53.96
CA GLY A 600 25.38 11.76 -52.61
C GLY A 600 26.52 11.52 -51.62
N ARG A 601 26.25 11.85 -50.38
CA ARG A 601 27.18 11.75 -49.26
C ARG A 601 27.13 10.38 -48.54
N THR A 602 26.53 9.36 -49.20
CA THR A 602 26.25 8.04 -48.58
C THR A 602 27.37 7.06 -48.95
N GLN A 603 27.94 6.35 -47.98
CA GLN A 603 28.95 5.31 -48.23
C GLN A 603 28.24 3.99 -48.52
N ALA A 604 28.66 3.32 -49.61
CA ALA A 604 28.13 1.99 -49.98
C ALA A 604 28.84 0.89 -49.17
N ASN A 605 28.17 0.42 -48.10
CA ASN A 605 28.60 -0.74 -47.33
C ASN A 605 27.40 -1.68 -47.00
N ALA A 606 27.69 -2.85 -46.44
CA ALA A 606 26.68 -3.85 -46.15
C ALA A 606 25.62 -3.36 -45.13
N GLN A 607 26.02 -2.56 -44.15
CA GLN A 607 25.13 -1.98 -43.15
C GLN A 607 24.17 -0.96 -43.78
N MET A 608 24.69 -0.06 -44.65
CA MET A 608 23.85 0.90 -45.37
C MET A 608 22.88 0.24 -46.32
N LYS A 609 23.29 -0.91 -46.95
CA LYS A 609 22.38 -1.71 -47.78
C LYS A 609 21.21 -2.24 -46.97
N GLN A 610 21.46 -2.75 -45.76
CA GLN A 610 20.41 -3.26 -44.87
C GLN A 610 19.48 -2.15 -44.39
N MET A 611 20.04 -0.99 -44.04
CA MET A 611 19.25 0.20 -43.73
C MET A 611 18.39 0.64 -44.91
N LEU A 612 18.93 0.67 -46.12
CA LEU A 612 18.17 1.00 -47.34
C LEU A 612 17.01 0.03 -47.59
N VAL A 613 17.22 -1.26 -47.38
CA VAL A 613 16.15 -2.27 -47.44
C VAL A 613 15.02 -1.94 -46.46
N THR A 614 15.39 -1.67 -45.23
CA THR A 614 14.41 -1.27 -44.19
C THR A 614 13.66 0.01 -44.57
N VAL A 615 14.36 1.03 -45.08
CA VAL A 615 13.73 2.27 -45.55
C VAL A 615 12.77 2.01 -46.72
N LEU A 616 13.12 1.19 -47.68
CA LEU A 616 12.29 0.82 -48.84
C LEU A 616 11.04 0.06 -48.41
N GLU A 617 11.15 -0.88 -47.49
CA GLU A 617 10.03 -1.66 -46.95
C GLU A 617 9.09 -0.81 -46.14
N ASN A 618 9.64 0.01 -45.23
CA ASN A 618 8.86 0.93 -44.38
C ASN A 618 8.09 2.02 -45.17
N ASN A 619 8.62 2.44 -46.31
CA ASN A 619 7.98 3.40 -47.20
C ASN A 619 7.16 2.75 -48.30
N HIS A 620 6.81 1.47 -48.15
CA HIS A 620 5.89 0.73 -49.03
C HIS A 620 6.31 0.70 -50.49
N PHE A 621 7.61 0.64 -50.80
CA PHE A 621 8.07 0.37 -52.15
C PHE A 621 7.70 -1.05 -52.55
N HIS A 622 7.03 -1.23 -53.68
CA HIS A 622 6.68 -2.56 -54.18
C HIS A 622 7.95 -3.38 -54.47
N SER A 623 8.00 -4.60 -53.95
CA SER A 623 9.14 -5.50 -54.12
C SER A 623 8.72 -6.79 -54.83
N ARG A 624 9.68 -7.40 -55.53
CA ARG A 624 9.56 -8.77 -56.10
C ARG A 624 10.84 -9.54 -55.86
N LYS A 625 10.76 -10.84 -55.86
CA LYS A 625 11.93 -11.73 -55.89
C LYS A 625 12.17 -12.21 -57.32
N THR A 626 13.40 -12.09 -57.78
CA THR A 626 13.84 -12.67 -59.09
C THR A 626 14.12 -14.16 -58.95
N SER A 627 14.29 -14.85 -60.10
CA SER A 627 14.70 -16.27 -60.16
C SER A 627 16.01 -16.59 -59.41
N ASN A 628 16.88 -15.60 -59.27
CA ASN A 628 18.14 -15.69 -58.53
C ASN A 628 18.01 -15.31 -57.04
N ASN A 629 16.78 -15.26 -56.49
CA ASN A 629 16.47 -14.93 -55.11
C ASN A 629 16.93 -13.52 -54.67
N ILE A 630 17.07 -12.58 -55.61
CA ILE A 630 17.39 -11.18 -55.38
C ILE A 630 16.08 -10.39 -55.24
N THR A 631 15.93 -9.62 -54.16
CA THR A 631 14.81 -8.71 -54.03
C THR A 631 15.05 -7.42 -54.77
N GLU A 632 14.14 -7.08 -55.68
CA GLU A 632 14.11 -5.86 -56.46
C GLU A 632 12.94 -5.00 -56.02
N TYR A 633 13.13 -3.68 -56.08
CA TYR A 633 12.13 -2.68 -55.72
C TYR A 633 11.71 -1.88 -56.97
N TRP A 634 10.41 -1.60 -57.04
CA TRP A 634 9.83 -0.88 -58.17
C TRP A 634 9.82 0.61 -57.88
N VAL A 635 10.63 1.38 -58.63
CA VAL A 635 10.88 2.78 -58.39
C VAL A 635 10.80 3.61 -59.67
N VAL A 636 10.49 4.87 -59.53
CA VAL A 636 10.67 5.89 -60.55
C VAL A 636 11.81 6.78 -60.17
N GLU A 637 12.80 6.95 -61.05
CA GLU A 637 13.92 7.86 -60.86
C GLU A 637 13.50 9.28 -61.34
N TYR A 638 13.70 10.27 -60.48
CA TYR A 638 13.44 11.66 -60.87
C TYR A 638 14.46 12.22 -61.85
N SER A 639 14.00 12.99 -62.85
CA SER A 639 14.87 13.73 -63.74
C SER A 639 15.63 14.85 -63.00
N ALA A 640 16.67 15.37 -63.62
CA ALA A 640 17.44 16.48 -63.07
C ALA A 640 16.59 17.75 -62.81
N GLU A 641 15.56 17.97 -63.60
CA GLU A 641 14.64 19.07 -63.48
C GLU A 641 13.66 18.89 -62.31
N GLU A 642 13.07 17.69 -62.18
CA GLU A 642 12.20 17.32 -61.06
C GLU A 642 12.95 17.37 -59.72
N ARG A 643 14.22 16.97 -59.67
CA ARG A 643 15.07 17.07 -58.48
C ARG A 643 15.29 18.51 -58.04
N LYS A 644 15.46 19.44 -59.00
CA LYS A 644 15.56 20.86 -58.68
C LYS A 644 14.26 21.42 -58.16
N GLU A 645 13.14 21.06 -58.71
CA GLU A 645 11.82 21.49 -58.20
C GLU A 645 11.54 20.95 -56.79
N ASN A 646 11.85 19.70 -56.53
CA ASN A 646 11.70 19.08 -55.22
C ASN A 646 12.62 19.71 -54.12
N SER A 647 13.80 20.22 -54.52
CA SER A 647 14.68 20.94 -53.61
C SER A 647 14.20 22.35 -53.19
N ILE A 648 13.31 22.93 -54.00
CA ILE A 648 12.79 24.30 -53.78
C ILE A 648 11.42 24.31 -53.05
N ARG A 649 10.68 23.21 -53.08
CA ARG A 649 9.39 23.08 -52.35
C ARG A 649 9.65 22.58 -50.93
N PRO A 650 9.42 23.39 -49.87
CA PRO A 650 9.27 22.84 -48.55
C PRO A 650 8.10 21.85 -48.60
N GLN A 651 8.33 20.62 -48.16
CA GLN A 651 7.26 19.61 -48.04
C GLN A 651 6.28 20.10 -46.96
N LEU A 652 5.20 20.78 -47.42
CA LEU A 652 4.05 21.07 -46.58
C LEU A 652 3.39 19.74 -46.20
N PRO A 653 3.06 19.53 -44.92
CA PRO A 653 2.32 18.34 -44.50
C PRO A 653 1.02 18.27 -45.26
N VAL A 654 0.73 17.11 -45.84
CA VAL A 654 -0.54 16.79 -46.46
C VAL A 654 -1.63 16.98 -45.42
N GLN A 655 -2.46 18.02 -45.58
CA GLN A 655 -3.73 18.15 -44.87
C GLN A 655 -4.65 16.99 -45.31
N THR A 656 -4.65 15.91 -44.57
CA THR A 656 -5.73 14.91 -44.68
C THR A 656 -6.89 15.41 -43.84
N GLY A 657 -7.76 16.18 -44.44
CA GLY A 657 -9.09 16.43 -43.92
C GLY A 657 -9.85 15.10 -43.86
N LEU A 658 -10.05 14.58 -42.71
CA LEU A 658 -11.13 13.65 -42.42
C LEU A 658 -12.14 14.42 -41.57
N GLU A 659 -13.30 14.72 -42.18
CA GLU A 659 -14.51 15.10 -41.46
C GLU A 659 -14.86 13.94 -40.51
N LEU A 660 -15.02 14.27 -39.23
CA LEU A 660 -15.58 13.40 -38.18
C LEU A 660 -17.10 13.45 -38.22
#